data_fcb0ff9a26f6d138b27aed13fa57bb54
#
_entry.id   fcb0ff9a26f6d138b27aed13fa57bb54
#
_cell.length_a   1.000
_cell.length_b   1.000
_cell.length_c   1.000
_cell.angle_alpha   90.00
_cell.angle_beta   90.00
_cell.angle_gamma   90.00
#
_symmetry.space_group_name_H-M   'P 1'
#
loop_
_entity.id
_entity.type
_entity.pdbx_description
1 polymer ?
#
loop_
_entity_poly.entity_id
_entity_poly.type
_entity_poly.pdbx_seq_one_letter_code
_entity_poly.pdbx_strand_id
1 'polypeptide(L)'
;GDLDNPPAAMRYTEAKLAPLAMELLADIDFETVDTRPNFDDSRREPVVLPARVPVLLLNGSAGIAVGMATNIPPHNLSEVVDGTIAKIDNPALDSIGLMEYIKGPDFPFGGIILGRDGIREAYTTGRGSIPVRGIATIEQIPGSGGRQSRMGIIVTSLPYMVGPEAFTKRVADLVKEEKISGISDVNDETDRSGLRVVIELKRDAHPEVVLNNLYKHTQLQQSFPVNTLALIPARIDISGEKKKAATGLPATLSLSGILDEFIRHREEVVTRRTRYLLKKAEDKAHILEGLLKALENLDEVISIIRSAPAADQARAGLIARFDLSDAQASAILDMQLRRLTGLERGKIQNDYDAEQAKIREYKDILANRQRVLDIIKDELTKIKDKFGDPRRTQILDSGGDGKDITAKDLIPNERMAIFITTQDYIKRTPLDTFRRQRRNTRGVSGVKTKDEDDLQHFFIANTHDKLLVFTNRGQVYAIDVMDIPESSRSARGLAMVNLIPIGQDDTVTTVIPVEEQSFKEEHAFFVMLTLHGQIKKVAIAEFSSIRRSGIIAISLGEDNGEKDQLGWVRRSNNNCDIVIGTSDGMCIRYSEQEVRPLGRSARGVRAIALRESDKIVGFDVIEPTPECSILIVTNDGYGKRVMLDEFRQQGRAGLGIIGTKFKNAQSRMACLRVVRPGDGVVIATQGGVVVRQRTDDISMQGRMATGVRLQQLKDDRVVSVTPVVEPEIEIEAVDGLPATDSGSRSDVGSRAQSADSADDGGDDGSDSGQE
;
A
#
# COMPACT_ATOMS: atom_id res chain seq x y z
N GLY A 1 20.54 -17.26 -16.96
CA GLY A 1 19.39 -16.56 -17.47
C GLY A 1 18.42 -16.16 -16.38
N ASP A 2 17.54 -15.25 -16.65
CA ASP A 2 16.41 -14.84 -15.83
C ASP A 2 15.08 -15.17 -16.53
N LEU A 3 13.96 -14.60 -16.09
CA LEU A 3 12.65 -14.85 -16.70
C LEU A 3 12.52 -14.30 -18.13
N ASP A 4 13.22 -13.22 -18.42
CA ASP A 4 13.17 -12.54 -19.72
C ASP A 4 14.28 -13.06 -20.67
N ASN A 5 15.42 -13.48 -20.11
CA ASN A 5 16.61 -13.89 -20.85
C ASN A 5 16.92 -15.37 -20.64
N PRO A 6 16.82 -16.22 -21.65
CA PRO A 6 17.11 -17.64 -21.52
C PRO A 6 18.59 -17.88 -21.17
N PRO A 7 18.91 -19.01 -20.51
CA PRO A 7 20.29 -19.39 -20.25
C PRO A 7 21.03 -19.67 -21.56
N ALA A 8 22.38 -19.69 -21.47
CA ALA A 8 23.22 -20.12 -22.58
C ALA A 8 22.83 -21.53 -23.08
N ALA A 9 23.15 -21.83 -24.33
CA ALA A 9 22.88 -23.16 -24.91
C ALA A 9 23.45 -24.27 -24.03
N MET A 10 22.72 -25.36 -23.85
CA MET A 10 23.08 -26.47 -22.95
C MET A 10 24.46 -27.04 -23.18
N ARG A 11 25.01 -26.93 -24.42
CA ARG A 11 26.38 -27.39 -24.75
C ARG A 11 27.49 -26.60 -24.03
N TYR A 12 27.20 -25.45 -23.45
CA TYR A 12 28.16 -24.61 -22.72
C TYR A 12 28.03 -24.71 -21.21
N THR A 13 27.09 -25.49 -20.70
CA THR A 13 26.80 -25.55 -19.28
C THR A 13 26.76 -26.98 -18.77
N GLU A 14 27.20 -27.14 -17.52
CA GLU A 14 27.06 -28.38 -16.76
C GLU A 14 26.04 -28.17 -15.64
N ALA A 15 25.29 -29.21 -15.31
CA ALA A 15 24.31 -29.20 -14.24
C ALA A 15 24.58 -30.34 -13.26
N LYS A 16 24.34 -30.06 -11.96
CA LYS A 16 24.35 -31.07 -10.90
C LYS A 16 23.17 -30.82 -9.95
N LEU A 17 22.76 -31.88 -9.27
CA LEU A 17 21.70 -31.77 -8.26
C LEU A 17 22.15 -30.89 -7.09
N ALA A 18 21.29 -29.97 -6.67
CA ALA A 18 21.49 -29.24 -5.43
C ALA A 18 21.43 -30.18 -4.22
N PRO A 19 22.11 -29.89 -3.11
CA PRO A 19 22.13 -30.76 -1.95
C PRO A 19 20.72 -31.11 -1.40
N LEU A 20 19.78 -30.18 -1.41
CA LEU A 20 18.39 -30.46 -1.01
C LEU A 20 17.68 -31.39 -2.01
N ALA A 21 17.98 -31.30 -3.29
CA ALA A 21 17.41 -32.19 -4.30
C ALA A 21 17.81 -33.65 -4.13
N MET A 22 18.96 -33.93 -3.48
CA MET A 22 19.35 -35.29 -3.13
C MET A 22 18.39 -35.95 -2.12
N GLU A 23 17.75 -35.16 -1.25
CA GLU A 23 16.75 -35.67 -0.29
C GLU A 23 15.44 -36.14 -0.98
N LEU A 24 15.21 -35.76 -2.25
CA LEU A 24 14.10 -36.28 -3.05
C LEU A 24 14.32 -37.69 -3.53
N LEU A 25 15.58 -38.08 -3.73
CA LEU A 25 16.02 -39.40 -4.22
C LEU A 25 16.43 -40.32 -3.08
N ALA A 26 16.46 -39.82 -1.85
CA ALA A 26 16.89 -40.61 -0.72
C ALA A 26 16.05 -41.90 -0.59
N ASP A 27 16.71 -43.02 -0.31
CA ASP A 27 16.08 -44.34 -0.12
C ASP A 27 15.43 -44.94 -1.39
N ILE A 28 15.68 -44.42 -2.60
CA ILE A 28 15.09 -44.92 -3.86
C ILE A 28 15.52 -46.37 -4.15
N ASP A 29 16.72 -46.76 -3.75
CA ASP A 29 17.28 -48.10 -3.95
C ASP A 29 16.72 -49.16 -3.01
N PHE A 30 15.82 -48.77 -2.08
CA PHE A 30 15.23 -49.65 -1.06
C PHE A 30 13.78 -50.04 -1.40
N GLU A 31 13.40 -50.06 -2.66
CA GLU A 31 12.06 -50.45 -3.16
C GLU A 31 10.93 -49.65 -2.47
N THR A 32 11.21 -48.38 -2.16
CA THR A 32 10.33 -47.52 -1.39
C THR A 32 9.12 -47.00 -2.14
N VAL A 33 9.20 -46.98 -3.49
CA VAL A 33 8.15 -46.46 -4.37
C VAL A 33 7.90 -47.46 -5.53
N ASP A 34 6.72 -47.35 -6.12
CA ASP A 34 6.41 -48.16 -7.31
C ASP A 34 7.16 -47.64 -8.53
N THR A 35 7.51 -48.57 -9.41
CA THR A 35 8.21 -48.27 -10.65
C THR A 35 7.38 -48.72 -11.84
N ARG A 36 7.52 -48.04 -12.96
CA ARG A 36 6.93 -48.38 -14.26
C ARG A 36 8.05 -48.44 -15.33
N PRO A 37 7.85 -49.17 -16.43
CA PRO A 37 8.78 -49.11 -17.56
C PRO A 37 8.83 -47.67 -18.12
N ASN A 38 10.00 -47.28 -18.61
CA ASN A 38 10.18 -46.05 -19.37
C ASN A 38 9.58 -46.21 -20.79
N PHE A 39 9.69 -45.17 -21.64
CA PHE A 39 9.08 -45.13 -22.97
C PHE A 39 9.46 -46.32 -23.87
N ASP A 40 10.71 -46.79 -23.82
CA ASP A 40 11.22 -47.87 -24.65
C ASP A 40 11.34 -49.23 -23.93
N ASP A 41 10.77 -49.35 -22.73
CA ASP A 41 10.87 -50.55 -21.87
C ASP A 41 12.29 -50.98 -21.50
N SER A 42 13.32 -50.19 -21.83
CA SER A 42 14.70 -50.50 -21.56
C SER A 42 15.09 -50.37 -20.08
N ARG A 43 14.40 -49.53 -19.34
CA ARG A 43 14.64 -49.26 -17.90
C ARG A 43 13.32 -49.06 -17.17
N ARG A 44 13.42 -49.05 -15.84
CA ARG A 44 12.29 -48.71 -14.97
C ARG A 44 12.49 -47.31 -14.37
N GLU A 45 11.42 -46.53 -14.30
CA GLU A 45 11.39 -45.23 -13.67
C GLU A 45 10.42 -45.22 -12.49
N PRO A 46 10.67 -44.42 -11.43
CA PRO A 46 9.75 -44.31 -10.32
C PRO A 46 8.49 -43.59 -10.76
N VAL A 47 7.33 -44.06 -10.26
CA VAL A 47 6.02 -43.38 -10.47
C VAL A 47 5.97 -42.05 -9.72
N VAL A 48 6.51 -42.03 -8.49
CA VAL A 48 6.71 -40.84 -7.64
C VAL A 48 8.04 -40.97 -6.93
N LEU A 49 8.67 -39.87 -6.56
CA LEU A 49 9.91 -39.90 -5.81
C LEU A 49 9.65 -40.16 -4.31
N PRO A 50 10.59 -40.85 -3.60
CA PRO A 50 10.47 -41.07 -2.14
C PRO A 50 10.83 -39.82 -1.33
N ALA A 51 10.43 -38.63 -1.78
CA ALA A 51 10.79 -37.34 -1.29
C ALA A 51 10.63 -37.21 0.25
N ARG A 52 11.69 -36.77 0.94
CA ARG A 52 11.68 -36.55 2.40
C ARG A 52 11.03 -35.22 2.82
N VAL A 53 10.76 -34.32 1.88
CA VAL A 53 10.15 -33.00 2.10
C VAL A 53 8.96 -32.80 1.17
N PRO A 54 7.94 -32.02 1.56
CA PRO A 54 6.75 -31.76 0.73
C PRO A 54 7.06 -30.72 -0.36
N VAL A 55 7.76 -31.17 -1.41
CA VAL A 55 8.27 -30.34 -2.52
C VAL A 55 7.18 -29.53 -3.20
N LEU A 56 5.96 -30.06 -3.26
CA LEU A 56 4.81 -29.35 -3.84
C LEU A 56 4.54 -28.01 -3.16
N LEU A 57 4.73 -27.93 -1.84
CA LEU A 57 4.61 -26.69 -1.10
C LEU A 57 5.89 -25.85 -1.15
N LEU A 58 7.06 -26.49 -1.08
CA LEU A 58 8.33 -25.75 -1.04
C LEU A 58 8.61 -25.01 -2.34
N ASN A 59 8.50 -25.67 -3.47
CA ASN A 59 8.77 -25.08 -4.78
C ASN A 59 7.53 -24.47 -5.43
N GLY A 60 6.35 -24.85 -4.97
CA GLY A 60 5.14 -24.57 -5.70
C GLY A 60 5.04 -25.33 -7.02
N SER A 61 4.00 -25.05 -7.77
CA SER A 61 3.80 -25.61 -9.11
C SER A 61 2.87 -24.72 -9.91
N ALA A 62 3.20 -24.47 -11.17
CA ALA A 62 2.32 -23.79 -12.12
C ALA A 62 2.23 -24.64 -13.38
N GLY A 63 1.00 -24.94 -13.82
CA GLY A 63 0.78 -25.76 -14.99
C GLY A 63 -0.63 -25.63 -15.55
N ILE A 64 -0.71 -25.73 -16.87
CA ILE A 64 -1.98 -25.62 -17.61
C ILE A 64 -2.19 -26.94 -18.37
N ALA A 65 -3.34 -27.56 -18.10
CA ALA A 65 -3.79 -28.76 -18.81
C ALA A 65 -5.15 -28.51 -19.49
N VAL A 66 -5.63 -29.46 -20.27
CA VAL A 66 -6.96 -29.35 -20.86
C VAL A 66 -8.02 -29.52 -19.78
N GLY A 67 -8.84 -28.49 -19.58
CA GLY A 67 -9.93 -28.49 -18.61
C GLY A 67 -9.52 -28.26 -17.15
N MET A 68 -8.22 -28.11 -16.83
CA MET A 68 -7.75 -27.85 -15.48
C MET A 68 -6.43 -27.09 -15.47
N ALA A 69 -6.15 -26.36 -14.40
CA ALA A 69 -4.88 -25.68 -14.18
C ALA A 69 -4.51 -25.77 -12.70
N THR A 70 -3.21 -25.78 -12.41
CA THR A 70 -2.67 -25.68 -11.05
C THR A 70 -1.81 -24.43 -10.93
N ASN A 71 -1.85 -23.78 -9.77
CA ASN A 71 -0.97 -22.66 -9.46
C ASN A 71 -0.76 -22.61 -7.94
N ILE A 72 0.28 -23.26 -7.47
CA ILE A 72 0.62 -23.42 -6.06
C ILE A 72 1.82 -22.54 -5.77
N PRO A 73 1.74 -21.60 -4.83
CA PRO A 73 2.86 -20.74 -4.49
C PRO A 73 3.94 -21.49 -3.68
N PRO A 74 5.22 -21.07 -3.77
CA PRO A 74 6.28 -21.61 -2.92
C PRO A 74 6.14 -21.16 -1.46
N HIS A 75 6.73 -21.97 -0.53
CA HIS A 75 6.67 -21.73 0.90
C HIS A 75 8.04 -21.90 1.54
N ASN A 76 8.22 -21.34 2.74
CA ASN A 76 9.44 -21.45 3.52
C ASN A 76 9.63 -22.87 4.07
N LEU A 77 10.84 -23.42 3.92
CA LEU A 77 11.15 -24.79 4.35
C LEU A 77 10.94 -24.97 5.86
N SER A 78 11.43 -24.06 6.67
CA SER A 78 11.33 -24.16 8.14
C SER A 78 9.87 -24.15 8.61
N GLU A 79 9.06 -23.27 8.05
CA GLU A 79 7.63 -23.16 8.36
C GLU A 79 6.84 -24.42 7.95
N VAL A 80 7.14 -24.95 6.75
CA VAL A 80 6.46 -26.15 6.24
C VAL A 80 6.84 -27.39 7.05
N VAL A 81 8.12 -27.52 7.46
CA VAL A 81 8.55 -28.61 8.33
C VAL A 81 7.88 -28.50 9.70
N ASP A 82 7.88 -27.31 10.32
CA ASP A 82 7.22 -27.10 11.62
C ASP A 82 5.71 -27.40 11.56
N GLY A 83 5.04 -26.93 10.51
CA GLY A 83 3.63 -27.23 10.26
C GLY A 83 3.36 -28.72 10.03
N THR A 84 4.26 -29.42 9.34
CA THR A 84 4.15 -30.86 9.11
C THR A 84 4.32 -31.65 10.44
N ILE A 85 5.30 -31.28 11.25
CA ILE A 85 5.52 -31.89 12.58
C ILE A 85 4.30 -31.64 13.48
N ALA A 86 3.80 -30.41 13.53
CA ALA A 86 2.60 -30.06 14.30
C ALA A 86 1.37 -30.88 13.86
N LYS A 87 1.22 -31.11 12.53
CA LYS A 87 0.15 -31.95 11.98
C LYS A 87 0.30 -33.43 12.33
N ILE A 88 1.53 -33.94 12.41
CA ILE A 88 1.82 -35.31 12.88
C ILE A 88 1.44 -35.43 14.37
N ASP A 89 1.78 -34.47 15.20
CA ASP A 89 1.49 -34.47 16.64
C ASP A 89 0.01 -34.27 16.94
N ASN A 90 -0.68 -33.46 16.13
CA ASN A 90 -2.12 -33.24 16.21
C ASN A 90 -2.81 -33.44 14.84
N PRO A 91 -3.23 -34.68 14.52
CA PRO A 91 -3.91 -34.97 13.26
C PRO A 91 -5.22 -34.21 13.02
N ALA A 92 -5.85 -33.68 14.08
CA ALA A 92 -7.07 -32.88 13.99
C ALA A 92 -6.80 -31.39 13.60
N LEU A 93 -5.51 -30.97 13.54
CA LEU A 93 -5.14 -29.59 13.21
C LEU A 93 -5.63 -29.26 11.79
N ASP A 94 -6.49 -28.26 11.69
CA ASP A 94 -7.04 -27.78 10.43
C ASP A 94 -6.12 -26.76 9.74
N SER A 95 -6.54 -26.27 8.55
CA SER A 95 -5.74 -25.30 7.80
C SER A 95 -5.58 -23.95 8.53
N ILE A 96 -6.53 -23.56 9.36
CA ILE A 96 -6.44 -22.30 10.14
C ILE A 96 -5.41 -22.44 11.25
N GLY A 97 -5.46 -23.55 12.01
CA GLY A 97 -4.46 -23.84 13.04
C GLY A 97 -3.05 -24.01 12.48
N LEU A 98 -2.92 -24.54 11.25
CA LEU A 98 -1.63 -24.64 10.56
C LEU A 98 -1.03 -23.27 10.19
N MET A 99 -1.84 -22.21 10.09
CA MET A 99 -1.33 -20.84 9.82
C MET A 99 -0.50 -20.25 10.96
N GLU A 100 -0.51 -20.84 12.13
CA GLU A 100 0.41 -20.48 13.23
C GLU A 100 1.86 -20.85 12.87
N TYR A 101 2.06 -21.93 12.13
CA TYR A 101 3.34 -22.45 11.69
C TYR A 101 3.68 -22.01 10.27
N ILE A 102 2.75 -22.15 9.32
CA ILE A 102 2.91 -21.78 7.92
C ILE A 102 2.14 -20.47 7.68
N LYS A 103 2.82 -19.35 7.85
CA LYS A 103 2.20 -18.01 7.86
C LYS A 103 1.62 -17.58 6.52
N GLY A 104 2.18 -18.08 5.42
CA GLY A 104 1.80 -17.75 4.06
C GLY A 104 2.86 -18.18 3.05
N PRO A 105 2.66 -17.95 1.75
CA PRO A 105 3.68 -18.14 0.73
C PRO A 105 4.97 -17.40 1.05
N ASP A 106 6.09 -17.95 0.59
CA ASP A 106 7.42 -17.33 0.69
C ASP A 106 8.08 -17.36 -0.69
N PHE A 107 8.08 -16.21 -1.35
CA PHE A 107 8.58 -16.08 -2.71
C PHE A 107 10.11 -15.94 -2.74
N PRO A 108 10.81 -16.52 -3.74
CA PRO A 108 12.27 -16.54 -3.80
C PRO A 108 12.93 -15.17 -3.76
N PHE A 109 12.30 -14.17 -4.39
CA PHE A 109 12.79 -12.79 -4.44
C PHE A 109 12.16 -11.87 -3.38
N GLY A 110 11.44 -12.43 -2.40
CA GLY A 110 10.78 -11.68 -1.33
C GLY A 110 9.52 -10.98 -1.82
N GLY A 111 9.42 -9.68 -1.56
CA GLY A 111 8.21 -8.89 -1.79
C GLY A 111 7.32 -8.79 -0.56
N ILE A 112 6.16 -8.20 -0.73
CA ILE A 112 5.21 -7.90 0.34
C ILE A 112 3.85 -8.47 -0.03
N ILE A 113 3.27 -9.30 0.84
CA ILE A 113 1.88 -9.76 0.73
C ILE A 113 0.99 -8.78 1.49
N LEU A 114 -0.07 -8.31 0.85
CA LEU A 114 -1.01 -7.35 1.40
C LEU A 114 -2.26 -8.06 1.96
N GLY A 115 -2.36 -8.09 3.30
CA GLY A 115 -3.47 -8.74 3.99
C GLY A 115 -3.33 -10.26 4.10
N ARG A 116 -4.12 -10.87 4.98
CA ARG A 116 -4.13 -12.33 5.24
C ARG A 116 -5.35 -13.05 4.69
N ASP A 117 -6.35 -12.33 4.20
CA ASP A 117 -7.62 -12.93 3.81
C ASP A 117 -7.47 -13.86 2.60
N GLY A 118 -6.70 -13.44 1.59
CA GLY A 118 -6.39 -14.28 0.43
C GLY A 118 -5.58 -15.54 0.79
N ILE A 119 -4.68 -15.45 1.79
CA ILE A 119 -3.93 -16.61 2.31
C ILE A 119 -4.91 -17.58 3.01
N ARG A 120 -5.77 -17.06 3.89
CA ARG A 120 -6.76 -17.86 4.62
C ARG A 120 -7.70 -18.58 3.66
N GLU A 121 -8.23 -17.88 2.67
CA GLU A 121 -9.08 -18.47 1.64
C GLU A 121 -8.36 -19.58 0.87
N ALA A 122 -7.14 -19.33 0.40
CA ALA A 122 -6.32 -20.30 -0.32
C ALA A 122 -6.04 -21.56 0.52
N TYR A 123 -5.68 -21.40 1.79
CA TYR A 123 -5.33 -22.53 2.66
C TYR A 123 -6.53 -23.36 3.10
N THR A 124 -7.72 -22.76 3.21
CA THR A 124 -8.94 -23.48 3.59
C THR A 124 -9.62 -24.15 2.42
N THR A 125 -9.75 -23.47 1.29
CA THR A 125 -10.51 -23.94 0.13
C THR A 125 -9.66 -24.52 -0.99
N GLY A 126 -8.35 -24.26 -0.98
CA GLY A 126 -7.44 -24.56 -2.09
C GLY A 126 -7.53 -23.54 -3.24
N ARG A 127 -8.29 -22.47 -3.10
CA ARG A 127 -8.40 -21.38 -4.07
C ARG A 127 -8.40 -20.04 -3.35
N GLY A 128 -7.74 -19.04 -3.95
CA GLY A 128 -7.70 -17.71 -3.37
C GLY A 128 -6.89 -16.77 -4.26
N SER A 129 -6.93 -15.48 -3.93
CA SER A 129 -6.18 -14.44 -4.62
C SER A 129 -5.34 -13.69 -3.60
N ILE A 130 -4.01 -13.74 -3.74
CA ILE A 130 -3.06 -13.15 -2.81
C ILE A 130 -2.42 -11.95 -3.48
N PRO A 131 -2.73 -10.71 -3.04
CA PRO A 131 -2.08 -9.52 -3.58
C PRO A 131 -0.61 -9.46 -3.11
N VAL A 132 0.30 -9.36 -4.08
CA VAL A 132 1.75 -9.30 -3.87
C VAL A 132 2.27 -7.99 -4.46
N ARG A 133 3.08 -7.30 -3.70
CA ARG A 133 3.74 -6.04 -4.08
C ARG A 133 5.25 -6.23 -4.06
N GLY A 134 5.94 -5.68 -5.07
CA GLY A 134 7.39 -5.55 -5.09
C GLY A 134 7.89 -4.55 -4.03
N ILE A 135 9.16 -4.60 -3.71
CA ILE A 135 9.80 -3.67 -2.78
C ILE A 135 10.39 -2.52 -3.58
N ALA A 136 9.95 -1.31 -3.26
CA ALA A 136 10.44 -0.09 -3.87
C ALA A 136 10.69 0.96 -2.78
N THR A 137 11.81 1.69 -2.88
CA THR A 137 12.20 2.79 -1.98
C THR A 137 12.35 4.08 -2.77
N ILE A 138 12.05 5.20 -2.10
CA ILE A 138 12.26 6.53 -2.68
C ILE A 138 13.59 7.06 -2.15
N GLU A 139 14.53 7.31 -3.04
CA GLU A 139 15.90 7.71 -2.68
C GLU A 139 16.39 8.88 -3.53
N GLN A 140 17.37 9.60 -3.02
CA GLN A 140 18.05 10.64 -3.76
C GLN A 140 19.18 10.03 -4.60
N ILE A 141 19.05 10.11 -5.92
CA ILE A 141 20.03 9.56 -6.86
C ILE A 141 21.09 10.61 -7.16
N PRO A 142 22.38 10.29 -7.05
CA PRO A 142 23.48 11.20 -7.44
C PRO A 142 23.37 11.54 -8.94
N GLY A 143 23.44 12.81 -9.27
CA GLY A 143 23.45 13.23 -10.68
C GLY A 143 24.73 12.78 -11.39
N SER A 144 24.60 12.08 -12.50
CA SER A 144 25.73 11.71 -13.36
C SER A 144 26.32 12.95 -14.07
N GLY A 145 27.65 13.09 -14.09
CA GLY A 145 28.35 14.13 -14.87
C GLY A 145 28.19 15.57 -14.32
N GLY A 146 28.13 15.77 -12.99
CA GLY A 146 28.04 17.10 -12.37
C GLY A 146 26.62 17.69 -12.36
N ARG A 147 25.60 16.91 -12.67
CA ARG A 147 24.19 17.30 -12.52
C ARG A 147 23.77 17.23 -11.05
N GLN A 148 22.83 18.08 -10.65
CA GLN A 148 22.23 18.02 -9.31
C GLN A 148 21.56 16.67 -9.07
N SER A 149 21.62 16.16 -7.82
CA SER A 149 20.90 14.96 -7.39
C SER A 149 19.40 15.09 -7.66
N ARG A 150 18.78 13.98 -8.00
CA ARG A 150 17.34 13.87 -8.29
C ARG A 150 16.71 12.83 -7.38
N MET A 151 15.42 12.94 -7.17
CA MET A 151 14.67 11.87 -6.54
C MET A 151 14.45 10.74 -7.54
N GLY A 152 14.54 9.50 -7.06
CA GLY A 152 14.26 8.32 -7.84
C GLY A 152 13.55 7.26 -7.03
N ILE A 153 12.92 6.33 -7.72
CA ILE A 153 12.32 5.14 -7.15
C ILE A 153 13.21 3.96 -7.49
N ILE A 154 13.73 3.30 -6.44
CA ILE A 154 14.61 2.13 -6.57
C ILE A 154 13.77 0.90 -6.28
N VAL A 155 13.60 0.02 -7.28
CA VAL A 155 12.91 -1.25 -7.13
C VAL A 155 13.94 -2.34 -6.87
N THR A 156 13.86 -2.98 -5.71
CA THR A 156 14.78 -4.05 -5.27
C THR A 156 14.15 -5.43 -5.27
N SER A 157 12.83 -5.53 -5.42
CA SER A 157 12.12 -6.78 -5.57
C SER A 157 10.92 -6.59 -6.48
N LEU A 158 10.68 -7.55 -7.36
CA LEU A 158 9.48 -7.65 -8.18
C LEU A 158 8.60 -8.82 -7.67
N PRO A 159 7.29 -8.78 -7.89
CA PRO A 159 6.42 -9.91 -7.60
C PRO A 159 6.88 -11.19 -8.32
N TYR A 160 6.58 -12.33 -7.73
CA TYR A 160 6.93 -13.64 -8.28
C TYR A 160 6.48 -13.80 -9.74
N MET A 161 7.36 -14.33 -10.61
CA MET A 161 7.17 -14.51 -12.05
C MET A 161 7.10 -13.20 -12.86
N VAL A 162 7.60 -12.08 -12.34
CA VAL A 162 7.79 -10.84 -13.09
C VAL A 162 9.26 -10.61 -13.34
N GLY A 163 9.65 -10.47 -14.62
CA GLY A 163 11.02 -10.17 -15.02
C GLY A 163 11.29 -8.65 -15.07
N PRO A 164 12.54 -8.22 -14.90
CA PRO A 164 12.92 -6.81 -14.90
C PRO A 164 12.74 -6.16 -16.28
N GLU A 165 13.01 -6.85 -17.39
CA GLU A 165 12.85 -6.31 -18.74
C GLU A 165 11.38 -6.07 -19.09
N ALA A 166 10.50 -7.04 -18.78
CA ALA A 166 9.07 -6.91 -18.98
C ALA A 166 8.49 -5.73 -18.17
N PHE A 167 8.97 -5.55 -16.93
CA PHE A 167 8.58 -4.46 -16.05
C PHE A 167 9.05 -3.10 -16.59
N THR A 168 10.34 -2.93 -16.92
CA THR A 168 10.91 -1.67 -17.42
C THR A 168 10.27 -1.25 -18.74
N LYS A 169 10.05 -2.19 -19.65
CA LYS A 169 9.34 -1.96 -20.91
C LYS A 169 7.92 -1.47 -20.65
N ARG A 170 7.19 -2.11 -19.73
CA ARG A 170 5.83 -1.68 -19.38
C ARG A 170 5.79 -0.26 -18.82
N VAL A 171 6.76 0.11 -17.96
CA VAL A 171 6.87 1.49 -17.45
C VAL A 171 7.13 2.47 -18.59
N ALA A 172 8.06 2.17 -19.48
CA ALA A 172 8.37 3.02 -20.64
C ALA A 172 7.16 3.21 -21.57
N ASP A 173 6.37 2.16 -21.81
CA ASP A 173 5.15 2.24 -22.61
C ASP A 173 4.09 3.14 -21.96
N LEU A 174 3.88 3.03 -20.63
CA LEU A 174 2.94 3.87 -19.89
C LEU A 174 3.35 5.35 -19.86
N VAL A 175 4.65 5.64 -19.84
CA VAL A 175 5.17 7.01 -19.95
C VAL A 175 4.91 7.58 -21.35
N LYS A 176 5.12 6.78 -22.42
CA LYS A 176 4.81 7.18 -23.80
C LYS A 176 3.31 7.41 -24.05
N GLU A 177 2.46 6.60 -23.38
CA GLU A 177 1.00 6.70 -23.44
C GLU A 177 0.45 7.84 -22.55
N GLU A 178 1.33 8.61 -21.89
CA GLU A 178 0.98 9.68 -20.93
C GLU A 178 0.10 9.22 -19.75
N LYS A 179 0.05 7.92 -19.48
CA LYS A 179 -0.69 7.36 -18.35
C LYS A 179 0.02 7.53 -17.00
N ILE A 180 1.36 7.59 -17.05
CA ILE A 180 2.20 7.91 -15.88
C ILE A 180 3.07 9.10 -16.24
N SER A 181 2.92 10.19 -15.51
CA SER A 181 3.75 11.39 -15.64
C SER A 181 4.82 11.42 -14.55
N GLY A 182 5.80 12.33 -14.69
CA GLY A 182 6.80 12.54 -13.63
C GLY A 182 8.05 11.65 -13.73
N ILE A 183 8.12 10.69 -14.64
CA ILE A 183 9.31 9.85 -14.88
C ILE A 183 10.18 10.50 -15.94
N SER A 184 11.50 10.56 -15.68
CA SER A 184 12.53 11.08 -16.59
C SER A 184 13.22 9.96 -17.38
N ASP A 185 13.62 8.88 -16.67
CA ASP A 185 14.33 7.75 -17.25
C ASP A 185 14.10 6.47 -16.43
N VAL A 186 14.34 5.30 -17.03
CA VAL A 186 14.22 3.99 -16.38
C VAL A 186 15.41 3.13 -16.77
N ASN A 187 16.21 2.74 -15.79
CA ASN A 187 17.43 1.98 -15.99
C ASN A 187 17.38 0.68 -15.19
N ASP A 188 17.79 -0.43 -15.82
CA ASP A 188 18.01 -1.69 -15.14
C ASP A 188 19.50 -1.80 -14.77
N GLU A 189 19.79 -1.73 -13.48
CA GLU A 189 21.12 -1.86 -12.89
C GLU A 189 21.28 -3.21 -12.17
N THR A 190 20.45 -4.20 -12.51
CA THR A 190 20.49 -5.55 -11.91
C THR A 190 21.83 -6.20 -12.14
N ASP A 191 22.46 -6.67 -11.06
CA ASP A 191 23.73 -7.35 -11.09
C ASP A 191 23.74 -8.60 -10.20
N ARG A 192 24.94 -9.11 -9.86
CA ARG A 192 25.11 -10.29 -9.01
C ARG A 192 24.66 -10.08 -7.56
N SER A 193 24.54 -8.84 -7.10
CA SER A 193 24.09 -8.50 -5.75
C SER A 193 22.56 -8.56 -5.62
N GLY A 194 21.83 -8.44 -6.72
CA GLY A 194 20.39 -8.55 -6.77
C GLY A 194 19.73 -7.64 -7.78
N LEU A 195 18.39 -7.63 -7.76
CA LEU A 195 17.56 -6.77 -8.59
C LEU A 195 17.73 -5.30 -8.17
N ARG A 196 17.97 -4.44 -9.15
CA ARG A 196 18.01 -3.00 -8.97
C ARG A 196 17.50 -2.29 -10.22
N VAL A 197 16.24 -1.92 -10.24
CA VAL A 197 15.66 -1.07 -11.28
C VAL A 197 15.53 0.34 -10.74
N VAL A 198 16.15 1.30 -11.43
CA VAL A 198 16.21 2.71 -11.06
C VAL A 198 15.27 3.52 -11.95
N ILE A 199 14.27 4.15 -11.37
CA ILE A 199 13.31 5.01 -12.05
C ILE A 199 13.62 6.45 -11.65
N GLU A 200 14.26 7.21 -12.54
CA GLU A 200 14.58 8.62 -12.31
C GLU A 200 13.34 9.50 -12.47
N LEU A 201 13.14 10.41 -11.51
CA LEU A 201 11.99 11.31 -11.52
C LEU A 201 12.35 12.70 -12.10
N LYS A 202 11.35 13.38 -12.67
CA LYS A 202 11.45 14.79 -13.02
C LYS A 202 11.50 15.63 -11.75
N ARG A 203 12.02 16.89 -11.84
CA ARG A 203 12.22 17.77 -10.66
C ARG A 203 10.91 18.16 -9.97
N ASP A 204 9.84 18.26 -10.72
CA ASP A 204 8.49 18.66 -10.32
C ASP A 204 7.58 17.46 -10.00
N ALA A 205 8.12 16.26 -10.01
CA ALA A 205 7.34 15.05 -9.74
C ALA A 205 7.22 14.80 -8.23
N HIS A 206 6.04 14.32 -7.83
CA HIS A 206 5.76 13.82 -6.48
C HIS A 206 6.07 12.33 -6.42
N PRO A 207 7.15 11.89 -5.74
CA PRO A 207 7.61 10.50 -5.78
C PRO A 207 6.56 9.48 -5.34
N GLU A 208 5.80 9.78 -4.28
CA GLU A 208 4.75 8.89 -3.75
C GLU A 208 3.61 8.68 -4.76
N VAL A 209 3.22 9.74 -5.45
CA VAL A 209 2.18 9.68 -6.48
C VAL A 209 2.63 8.82 -7.66
N VAL A 210 3.88 8.99 -8.10
CA VAL A 210 4.45 8.15 -9.18
C VAL A 210 4.53 6.70 -8.73
N LEU A 211 4.97 6.43 -7.51
CA LEU A 211 5.04 5.07 -6.95
C LEU A 211 3.65 4.42 -6.88
N ASN A 212 2.64 5.14 -6.43
CA ASN A 212 1.26 4.65 -6.39
C ASN A 212 0.70 4.36 -7.80
N ASN A 213 1.04 5.19 -8.78
CA ASN A 213 0.69 4.94 -10.18
C ASN A 213 1.41 3.70 -10.74
N LEU A 214 2.68 3.46 -10.36
CA LEU A 214 3.40 2.24 -10.72
C LEU A 214 2.73 1.00 -10.13
N TYR A 215 2.32 1.02 -8.85
CA TYR A 215 1.58 -0.09 -8.23
C TYR A 215 0.25 -0.36 -8.94
N LYS A 216 -0.46 0.67 -9.39
CA LYS A 216 -1.76 0.53 -10.02
C LYS A 216 -1.71 0.06 -11.49
N HIS A 217 -0.72 0.52 -12.26
CA HIS A 217 -0.69 0.36 -13.72
C HIS A 217 0.36 -0.62 -14.23
N THR A 218 1.24 -1.12 -13.36
CA THR A 218 2.29 -2.08 -13.71
C THR A 218 2.21 -3.36 -12.88
N GLN A 219 3.09 -4.32 -13.21
CA GLN A 219 3.24 -5.55 -12.45
C GLN A 219 3.98 -5.38 -11.11
N LEU A 220 4.35 -4.16 -10.70
CA LEU A 220 4.96 -3.90 -9.40
C LEU A 220 4.04 -4.31 -8.24
N GLN A 221 2.74 -4.31 -8.47
CA GLN A 221 1.74 -4.95 -7.63
C GLN A 221 0.82 -5.80 -8.50
N GLN A 222 0.65 -7.07 -8.12
CA GLN A 222 -0.28 -7.98 -8.80
C GLN A 222 -0.85 -9.00 -7.84
N SER A 223 -1.98 -9.61 -8.20
CA SER A 223 -2.56 -10.71 -7.44
C SER A 223 -2.02 -12.04 -7.95
N PHE A 224 -1.58 -12.90 -7.02
CA PHE A 224 -1.22 -14.30 -7.31
C PHE A 224 -2.48 -15.16 -7.14
N PRO A 225 -3.03 -15.72 -8.24
CA PRO A 225 -4.20 -16.58 -8.17
C PRO A 225 -3.78 -17.97 -7.71
N VAL A 226 -4.15 -18.37 -6.50
CA VAL A 226 -3.86 -19.71 -5.96
C VAL A 226 -4.90 -20.71 -6.44
N ASN A 227 -4.44 -21.87 -6.91
CA ASN A 227 -5.24 -23.04 -7.21
C ASN A 227 -4.43 -24.31 -6.89
N THR A 228 -4.71 -24.95 -5.77
CA THR A 228 -3.98 -26.10 -5.26
C THR A 228 -4.51 -27.43 -5.83
N LEU A 229 -4.76 -27.44 -7.14
CA LEU A 229 -5.15 -28.66 -7.84
C LEU A 229 -3.94 -29.60 -7.93
N ALA A 230 -4.07 -30.80 -7.40
CA ALA A 230 -3.05 -31.84 -7.44
C ALA A 230 -3.66 -33.20 -7.80
N LEU A 231 -2.82 -34.13 -8.24
CA LEU A 231 -3.22 -35.52 -8.50
C LEU A 231 -2.97 -36.34 -7.24
N ILE A 232 -4.02 -36.88 -6.64
CA ILE A 232 -3.91 -37.79 -5.50
C ILE A 232 -3.98 -39.24 -5.98
N PRO A 233 -3.28 -40.19 -5.34
CA PRO A 233 -3.38 -41.59 -5.67
C PRO A 233 -4.83 -42.07 -5.59
N ALA A 234 -5.30 -42.82 -6.59
CA ALA A 234 -6.61 -43.43 -6.53
C ALA A 234 -6.65 -44.45 -5.37
N ARG A 235 -7.52 -44.23 -4.39
CA ARG A 235 -7.72 -45.16 -3.27
C ARG A 235 -8.34 -46.46 -3.80
N ILE A 236 -7.75 -47.59 -3.44
CA ILE A 236 -8.32 -48.91 -3.72
C ILE A 236 -9.64 -48.99 -2.94
N ASP A 237 -10.72 -49.25 -3.65
CA ASP A 237 -12.01 -49.50 -3.02
C ASP A 237 -11.93 -50.81 -2.18
N ILE A 238 -12.71 -50.91 -1.11
CA ILE A 238 -12.68 -51.95 -0.07
C ILE A 238 -12.93 -53.36 -0.62
N SER A 239 -13.19 -53.50 -1.93
CA SER A 239 -13.47 -54.77 -2.64
C SER A 239 -12.24 -55.64 -2.98
N GLY A 240 -11.00 -55.18 -2.62
CA GLY A 240 -9.81 -56.06 -2.68
C GLY A 240 -9.25 -56.37 -4.08
N GLU A 241 -9.83 -55.89 -5.14
CA GLU A 241 -9.25 -56.03 -6.47
C GLU A 241 -8.19 -54.97 -6.69
N LYS A 242 -6.93 -55.40 -6.87
CA LYS A 242 -5.80 -54.56 -7.35
C LYS A 242 -6.15 -54.04 -8.75
N LYS A 243 -6.90 -52.94 -8.83
CA LYS A 243 -6.91 -52.17 -10.07
C LYS A 243 -5.52 -51.60 -10.25
N LYS A 244 -4.86 -51.94 -11.40
CA LYS A 244 -3.64 -51.31 -11.87
C LYS A 244 -3.71 -49.82 -11.55
N ALA A 245 -2.67 -49.28 -10.93
CA ALA A 245 -2.58 -47.86 -10.50
C ALA A 245 -3.25 -46.96 -11.53
N ALA A 246 -4.46 -46.56 -11.26
CA ALA A 246 -5.16 -45.60 -12.09
C ALA A 246 -4.38 -44.28 -11.92
N THR A 247 -4.09 -43.64 -13.02
CA THR A 247 -3.65 -42.22 -13.06
C THR A 247 -4.35 -41.45 -11.96
N GLY A 248 -3.58 -40.71 -11.12
CA GLY A 248 -4.10 -40.03 -9.95
C GLY A 248 -5.38 -39.21 -10.24
N LEU A 249 -6.24 -39.09 -9.27
CA LEU A 249 -7.48 -38.31 -9.37
C LEU A 249 -7.19 -36.84 -9.10
N PRO A 250 -7.61 -35.91 -9.97
CA PRO A 250 -7.44 -34.48 -9.71
C PRO A 250 -8.33 -34.05 -8.53
N ALA A 251 -7.74 -33.36 -7.56
CA ALA A 251 -8.43 -32.80 -6.41
C ALA A 251 -7.83 -31.44 -6.04
N THR A 252 -8.68 -30.48 -5.71
CA THR A 252 -8.26 -29.23 -5.09
C THR A 252 -8.12 -29.47 -3.59
N LEU A 253 -6.93 -29.30 -3.06
CA LEU A 253 -6.61 -29.63 -1.69
C LEU A 253 -6.49 -28.37 -0.83
N SER A 254 -6.94 -28.45 0.42
CA SER A 254 -6.57 -27.47 1.46
C SER A 254 -5.11 -27.69 1.90
N LEU A 255 -4.54 -26.72 2.62
CA LEU A 255 -3.19 -26.88 3.19
C LEU A 255 -3.08 -28.12 4.06
N SER A 256 -4.05 -28.35 4.95
CA SER A 256 -4.13 -29.57 5.76
C SER A 256 -4.16 -30.82 4.89
N GLY A 257 -4.96 -30.82 3.82
CA GLY A 257 -5.06 -31.95 2.90
C GLY A 257 -3.76 -32.28 2.17
N ILE A 258 -2.98 -31.26 1.77
CA ILE A 258 -1.66 -31.47 1.15
C ILE A 258 -0.69 -32.13 2.15
N LEU A 259 -0.66 -31.67 3.38
CA LEU A 259 0.19 -32.25 4.44
C LEU A 259 -0.24 -33.66 4.80
N ASP A 260 -1.53 -33.95 4.86
CA ASP A 260 -2.04 -35.30 5.11
C ASP A 260 -1.60 -36.30 4.04
N GLU A 261 -1.66 -35.92 2.74
CA GLU A 261 -1.20 -36.79 1.66
C GLU A 261 0.33 -36.96 1.70
N PHE A 262 1.10 -35.92 2.03
CA PHE A 262 2.53 -36.03 2.21
C PHE A 262 2.90 -36.95 3.37
N ILE A 263 2.30 -36.80 4.57
CA ILE A 263 2.55 -37.64 5.73
C ILE A 263 2.26 -39.10 5.40
N ARG A 264 1.15 -39.38 4.75
CA ARG A 264 0.76 -40.74 4.32
C ARG A 264 1.80 -41.34 3.37
N HIS A 265 2.25 -40.56 2.38
CA HIS A 265 3.32 -40.99 1.49
C HIS A 265 4.60 -41.32 2.25
N ARG A 266 5.00 -40.49 3.23
CA ARG A 266 6.17 -40.76 4.07
C ARG A 266 6.01 -41.99 4.92
N GLU A 267 4.86 -42.21 5.53
CA GLU A 267 4.57 -43.45 6.26
C GLU A 267 4.77 -44.68 5.37
N GLU A 268 4.31 -44.65 4.13
CA GLU A 268 4.50 -45.75 3.18
C GLU A 268 5.98 -45.96 2.82
N VAL A 269 6.69 -44.88 2.50
CA VAL A 269 8.12 -44.93 2.14
C VAL A 269 8.95 -45.49 3.29
N VAL A 270 8.77 -45.01 4.54
CA VAL A 270 9.51 -45.49 5.71
C VAL A 270 9.16 -46.94 6.01
N THR A 271 7.90 -47.35 5.88
CA THR A 271 7.46 -48.73 6.07
C THR A 271 8.10 -49.65 5.01
N ARG A 272 8.10 -49.31 3.74
CA ARG A 272 8.72 -50.11 2.66
C ARG A 272 10.22 -50.20 2.84
N ARG A 273 10.89 -49.07 3.15
CA ARG A 273 12.33 -49.05 3.48
C ARG A 273 12.66 -50.01 4.61
N THR A 274 11.89 -49.94 5.69
CA THR A 274 12.11 -50.79 6.87
C THR A 274 11.90 -52.27 6.55
N ARG A 275 10.91 -52.64 5.72
CA ARG A 275 10.69 -54.02 5.25
C ARG A 275 11.86 -54.49 4.41
N TYR A 276 12.36 -53.67 3.50
CA TYR A 276 13.54 -53.99 2.68
C TYR A 276 14.77 -54.23 3.54
N LEU A 277 15.04 -53.32 4.49
CA LEU A 277 16.17 -53.43 5.40
C LEU A 277 16.04 -54.64 6.35
N LEU A 278 14.82 -54.93 6.83
CA LEU A 278 14.52 -56.12 7.63
C LEU A 278 14.88 -57.39 6.84
N LYS A 279 14.35 -57.52 5.63
CA LYS A 279 14.64 -58.69 4.77
C LYS A 279 16.14 -58.83 4.56
N LYS A 280 16.84 -57.76 4.23
CA LYS A 280 18.31 -57.79 4.02
C LYS A 280 19.07 -58.18 5.29
N ALA A 281 18.62 -57.73 6.46
CA ALA A 281 19.20 -58.09 7.74
C ALA A 281 18.90 -59.59 8.11
N GLU A 282 17.67 -60.06 7.84
CA GLU A 282 17.28 -61.45 8.02
C GLU A 282 18.09 -62.38 7.11
N ASP A 283 18.24 -62.05 5.80
CA ASP A 283 19.04 -62.81 4.86
C ASP A 283 20.51 -62.87 5.31
N LYS A 284 21.07 -61.76 5.80
CA LYS A 284 22.45 -61.72 6.30
C LYS A 284 22.63 -62.49 7.60
N ALA A 285 21.72 -62.35 8.57
CA ALA A 285 21.71 -63.09 9.80
C ALA A 285 21.61 -64.59 9.55
N HIS A 286 20.77 -65.02 8.61
CA HIS A 286 20.61 -66.40 8.20
C HIS A 286 21.93 -67.02 7.71
N ILE A 287 22.66 -66.26 6.85
CA ILE A 287 24.00 -66.72 6.37
C ILE A 287 24.99 -66.81 7.55
N LEU A 288 25.05 -65.78 8.44
CA LEU A 288 25.94 -65.76 9.60
C LEU A 288 25.63 -66.91 10.60
N GLU A 289 24.37 -67.25 10.78
CA GLU A 289 23.92 -68.37 11.61
C GLU A 289 24.51 -69.71 11.06
N GLY A 290 24.41 -69.94 9.75
CA GLY A 290 24.98 -71.08 9.11
C GLY A 290 26.52 -71.15 9.25
N LEU A 291 27.19 -70.01 9.14
CA LEU A 291 28.65 -69.94 9.33
C LEU A 291 29.04 -70.22 10.79
N LEU A 292 28.31 -69.75 11.79
CA LEU A 292 28.53 -70.06 13.19
C LEU A 292 28.35 -71.55 13.44
N LYS A 293 27.30 -72.17 12.97
CA LYS A 293 27.02 -73.58 13.07
C LYS A 293 28.13 -74.44 12.44
N ALA A 294 28.67 -73.98 11.31
CA ALA A 294 29.84 -74.62 10.66
C ALA A 294 31.12 -74.51 11.49
N LEU A 295 31.38 -73.36 12.14
CA LEU A 295 32.53 -73.10 12.98
C LEU A 295 32.46 -73.84 14.34
N GLU A 296 31.27 -74.14 14.81
CA GLU A 296 31.08 -74.98 16.01
C GLU A 296 31.41 -76.45 15.72
N ASN A 297 31.22 -76.92 14.47
CA ASN A 297 31.44 -78.29 14.05
C ASN A 297 32.52 -78.39 12.98
N LEU A 298 33.61 -77.67 13.15
CA LEU A 298 34.60 -77.39 12.12
C LEU A 298 35.25 -78.66 11.52
N ASP A 299 35.63 -79.60 12.41
CA ASP A 299 36.28 -80.85 11.97
C ASP A 299 35.38 -81.70 11.08
N GLU A 300 34.05 -81.74 11.45
CA GLU A 300 33.09 -82.51 10.67
C GLU A 300 32.81 -81.85 9.31
N VAL A 301 32.69 -80.53 9.29
CA VAL A 301 32.50 -79.72 8.06
C VAL A 301 33.64 -79.90 7.11
N ILE A 302 34.92 -79.84 7.60
CA ILE A 302 36.11 -80.07 6.83
C ILE A 302 36.17 -81.48 6.29
N SER A 303 35.76 -82.50 7.08
CA SER A 303 35.72 -83.87 6.67
C SER A 303 34.71 -84.10 5.51
N ILE A 304 33.51 -83.53 5.61
CA ILE A 304 32.50 -83.60 4.54
C ILE A 304 33.00 -82.93 3.25
N ILE A 305 33.60 -81.75 3.36
CA ILE A 305 34.11 -81.04 2.17
C ILE A 305 35.25 -81.79 1.49
N ARG A 306 36.20 -82.38 2.26
CA ARG A 306 37.31 -83.15 1.73
C ARG A 306 36.95 -84.49 1.11
N SER A 307 35.90 -85.10 1.63
CA SER A 307 35.46 -86.43 1.15
C SER A 307 34.59 -86.33 -0.11
N ALA A 308 33.99 -85.16 -0.37
CA ALA A 308 33.15 -84.98 -1.51
C ALA A 308 33.89 -84.83 -2.84
N PRO A 309 33.52 -85.57 -3.90
CA PRO A 309 34.18 -85.54 -5.24
C PRO A 309 33.94 -84.19 -5.98
N ALA A 310 32.89 -83.46 -5.67
CA ALA A 310 32.54 -82.21 -6.31
C ALA A 310 31.82 -81.23 -5.30
N ALA A 311 31.90 -79.95 -5.58
CA ALA A 311 31.32 -78.91 -4.75
C ALA A 311 29.83 -79.10 -4.50
N ASP A 312 29.05 -79.53 -5.49
CA ASP A 312 27.59 -79.82 -5.36
C ASP A 312 27.29 -80.97 -4.39
N GLN A 313 28.17 -82.01 -4.37
CA GLN A 313 28.00 -83.10 -3.42
C GLN A 313 28.42 -82.69 -2.02
N ALA A 314 29.44 -81.86 -1.86
CA ALA A 314 29.80 -81.25 -0.58
C ALA A 314 28.67 -80.42 -0.04
N ARG A 315 28.04 -79.60 -0.88
CA ARG A 315 26.85 -78.75 -0.53
C ARG A 315 25.70 -79.66 -0.05
N ALA A 316 25.34 -80.66 -0.82
CA ALA A 316 24.27 -81.61 -0.45
C ALA A 316 24.53 -82.30 0.91
N GLY A 317 25.82 -82.72 1.12
CA GLY A 317 26.27 -83.34 2.39
C GLY A 317 26.12 -82.38 3.61
N LEU A 318 26.54 -81.16 3.42
CA LEU A 318 26.40 -80.12 4.48
C LEU A 318 24.91 -79.81 4.81
N ILE A 319 24.06 -79.71 3.79
CA ILE A 319 22.62 -79.53 3.95
C ILE A 319 22.01 -80.66 4.73
N ALA A 320 22.26 -81.90 4.29
CA ALA A 320 21.68 -83.07 4.91
C ALA A 320 22.16 -83.29 6.37
N ARG A 321 23.38 -82.94 6.68
CA ARG A 321 23.97 -83.23 8.00
C ARG A 321 23.65 -82.19 9.05
N PHE A 322 23.65 -80.88 8.64
CA PHE A 322 23.48 -79.78 9.59
C PHE A 322 22.15 -79.09 9.44
N ASP A 323 21.24 -79.56 8.63
CA ASP A 323 19.95 -78.90 8.30
C ASP A 323 20.14 -77.44 7.92
N LEU A 324 21.03 -77.24 6.91
CA LEU A 324 21.37 -75.93 6.39
C LEU A 324 20.55 -75.61 5.14
N SER A 325 20.30 -74.33 4.89
CA SER A 325 19.74 -73.89 3.60
C SER A 325 20.84 -73.96 2.51
N ASP A 326 20.42 -73.96 1.23
CA ASP A 326 21.37 -73.92 0.09
C ASP A 326 22.27 -72.70 0.13
N ALA A 327 21.72 -71.51 0.53
CA ALA A 327 22.45 -70.29 0.69
C ALA A 327 23.51 -70.36 1.82
N GLN A 328 23.17 -71.00 2.96
CA GLN A 328 24.12 -71.23 4.06
C GLN A 328 25.23 -72.21 3.65
N ALA A 329 24.89 -73.29 3.02
CA ALA A 329 25.87 -74.30 2.57
C ALA A 329 26.82 -73.72 1.50
N SER A 330 26.30 -72.94 0.58
CA SER A 330 27.10 -72.24 -0.42
C SER A 330 28.08 -71.25 0.25
N ALA A 331 27.59 -70.41 1.20
CA ALA A 331 28.43 -69.47 1.95
C ALA A 331 29.53 -70.16 2.79
N ILE A 332 29.29 -71.39 3.29
CA ILE A 332 30.27 -72.21 3.97
C ILE A 332 31.37 -72.68 2.99
N LEU A 333 31.00 -73.15 1.80
CA LEU A 333 31.94 -73.55 0.79
C LEU A 333 32.82 -72.41 0.25
N ASP A 334 32.26 -71.20 0.18
CA ASP A 334 32.97 -70.01 -0.26
C ASP A 334 33.80 -69.36 0.85
N MET A 335 33.78 -69.92 2.08
CA MET A 335 34.46 -69.36 3.23
C MET A 335 35.98 -69.52 3.09
N GLN A 336 36.70 -68.39 3.21
CA GLN A 336 38.15 -68.37 3.18
C GLN A 336 38.75 -69.02 4.45
N LEU A 337 39.81 -69.83 4.30
CA LEU A 337 40.48 -70.52 5.41
C LEU A 337 40.96 -69.59 6.54
N ARG A 338 41.27 -68.34 6.28
CA ARG A 338 41.61 -67.32 7.29
C ARG A 338 40.52 -67.09 8.29
N ARG A 339 39.25 -67.27 7.88
CA ARG A 339 38.04 -67.04 8.77
C ARG A 339 37.83 -68.14 9.81
N LEU A 340 38.62 -69.22 9.75
CA LEU A 340 38.55 -70.32 10.71
C LEU A 340 39.31 -70.06 12.03
N THR A 341 39.98 -68.90 12.16
CA THR A 341 40.67 -68.51 13.41
C THR A 341 39.70 -68.07 14.49
N GLY A 342 40.11 -68.32 15.75
CA GLY A 342 39.24 -67.91 16.92
C GLY A 342 38.90 -66.44 16.98
N LEU A 343 39.76 -65.55 16.48
CA LEU A 343 39.50 -64.10 16.37
C LEU A 343 38.39 -63.78 15.35
N GLU A 344 38.36 -64.48 14.21
CA GLU A 344 37.35 -64.30 13.17
C GLU A 344 35.98 -64.89 13.61
N ARG A 345 35.98 -66.00 14.38
CA ARG A 345 34.76 -66.52 15.00
C ARG A 345 34.09 -65.46 15.89
N GLY A 346 34.85 -64.75 16.72
CA GLY A 346 34.32 -63.65 17.54
C GLY A 346 33.72 -62.50 16.72
N LYS A 347 34.33 -62.16 15.56
CA LYS A 347 33.75 -61.15 14.66
C LYS A 347 32.43 -61.61 14.03
N ILE A 348 32.35 -62.86 13.57
CA ILE A 348 31.12 -63.42 12.96
C ILE A 348 29.99 -63.42 14.01
N GLN A 349 30.28 -63.77 15.29
CA GLN A 349 29.32 -63.73 16.36
C GLN A 349 28.84 -62.29 16.63
N ASN A 350 29.77 -61.32 16.73
CA ASN A 350 29.42 -59.90 16.90
C ASN A 350 28.60 -59.37 15.73
N ASP A 351 28.91 -59.74 14.49
CA ASP A 351 28.16 -59.39 13.31
C ASP A 351 26.75 -59.98 13.35
N TYR A 352 26.58 -61.23 13.77
CA TYR A 352 25.28 -61.87 13.95
C TYR A 352 24.42 -61.17 15.00
N ASP A 353 25.02 -60.90 16.16
CA ASP A 353 24.32 -60.18 17.25
C ASP A 353 23.90 -58.78 16.86
N ALA A 354 24.74 -58.07 16.06
CA ALA A 354 24.43 -56.77 15.50
C ALA A 354 23.24 -56.82 14.50
N GLU A 355 23.23 -57.82 13.61
CA GLU A 355 22.09 -58.01 12.69
C GLU A 355 20.80 -58.42 13.45
N GLN A 356 20.90 -59.28 14.47
CA GLN A 356 19.76 -59.61 15.33
C GLN A 356 19.20 -58.40 16.07
N ALA A 357 20.06 -57.46 16.50
CA ALA A 357 19.61 -56.20 17.10
C ALA A 357 18.84 -55.32 16.08
N LYS A 358 19.32 -55.20 14.86
CA LYS A 358 18.65 -54.51 13.75
C LYS A 358 17.30 -55.15 13.40
N ILE A 359 17.23 -56.49 13.33
CA ILE A 359 15.99 -57.23 13.07
C ILE A 359 14.95 -56.91 14.12
N ARG A 360 15.34 -56.91 15.41
CA ARG A 360 14.41 -56.53 16.50
C ARG A 360 13.94 -55.11 16.36
N GLU A 361 14.84 -54.18 16.07
CA GLU A 361 14.51 -52.76 15.86
C GLU A 361 13.53 -52.57 14.67
N TYR A 362 13.84 -53.20 13.51
CA TYR A 362 12.97 -53.08 12.33
C TYR A 362 11.57 -53.70 12.56
N LYS A 363 11.51 -54.82 13.27
CA LYS A 363 10.21 -55.43 13.70
C LYS A 363 9.42 -54.53 14.62
N ASP A 364 10.08 -53.87 15.57
CA ASP A 364 9.44 -52.88 16.48
C ASP A 364 8.91 -51.67 15.68
N ILE A 365 9.70 -51.10 14.74
CA ILE A 365 9.26 -50.00 13.88
C ILE A 365 8.03 -50.39 13.05
N LEU A 366 8.02 -51.61 12.47
CA LEU A 366 6.90 -52.09 11.66
C LEU A 366 5.63 -52.41 12.46
N ALA A 367 5.79 -52.78 13.75
CA ALA A 367 4.70 -53.06 14.63
C ALA A 367 4.05 -51.80 15.23
N ASN A 368 4.79 -50.70 15.32
CA ASN A 368 4.35 -49.48 16.01
C ASN A 368 4.36 -48.25 15.05
N ARG A 369 3.16 -47.81 14.62
CA ARG A 369 3.00 -46.61 13.77
C ARG A 369 3.66 -45.37 14.37
N GLN A 370 3.62 -45.18 15.70
CA GLN A 370 4.24 -44.02 16.33
C GLN A 370 5.74 -43.97 16.08
N ARG A 371 6.43 -45.13 16.08
CA ARG A 371 7.86 -45.19 15.72
C ARG A 371 8.16 -44.73 14.29
N VAL A 372 7.26 -45.06 13.34
CA VAL A 372 7.36 -44.56 11.95
C VAL A 372 7.21 -43.05 11.90
N LEU A 373 6.22 -42.49 12.64
CA LEU A 373 6.02 -41.05 12.70
C LEU A 373 7.19 -40.31 13.38
N ASP A 374 7.77 -40.88 14.43
CA ASP A 374 8.94 -40.33 15.10
C ASP A 374 10.17 -40.27 14.18
N ILE A 375 10.37 -41.30 13.35
CA ILE A 375 11.42 -41.31 12.31
C ILE A 375 11.17 -40.18 11.29
N ILE A 376 9.94 -39.98 10.85
CA ILE A 376 9.61 -38.92 9.90
C ILE A 376 9.89 -37.54 10.52
N LYS A 377 9.52 -37.32 11.78
CA LYS A 377 9.81 -36.06 12.49
C LYS A 377 11.33 -35.82 12.64
N ASP A 378 12.10 -36.85 12.98
CA ASP A 378 13.56 -36.75 13.11
C ASP A 378 14.22 -36.41 11.76
N GLU A 379 13.80 -37.07 10.68
CA GLU A 379 14.28 -36.78 9.31
C GLU A 379 13.96 -35.35 8.87
N LEU A 380 12.72 -34.87 9.11
CA LEU A 380 12.29 -33.50 8.80
C LEU A 380 13.08 -32.47 9.59
N THR A 381 13.31 -32.73 10.90
CA THR A 381 14.08 -31.84 11.76
C THR A 381 15.52 -31.70 11.25
N LYS A 382 16.18 -32.82 10.93
CA LYS A 382 17.55 -32.81 10.36
C LYS A 382 17.64 -32.02 9.04
N ILE A 383 16.62 -32.11 8.19
CA ILE A 383 16.55 -31.36 6.95
C ILE A 383 16.37 -29.85 7.22
N LYS A 384 15.47 -29.49 8.17
CA LYS A 384 15.30 -28.12 8.61
C LYS A 384 16.59 -27.52 9.14
N ASP A 385 17.29 -28.24 10.03
CA ASP A 385 18.55 -27.77 10.61
C ASP A 385 19.66 -27.57 9.59
N LYS A 386 19.65 -28.37 8.52
CA LYS A 386 20.67 -28.32 7.46
C LYS A 386 20.40 -27.32 6.37
N PHE A 387 19.14 -27.10 5.99
CA PHE A 387 18.73 -26.35 4.82
C PHE A 387 17.74 -25.21 5.09
N GLY A 388 17.30 -25.05 6.35
CA GLY A 388 16.36 -24.00 6.73
C GLY A 388 16.94 -22.61 6.50
N ASP A 389 16.13 -21.72 5.97
CA ASP A 389 16.45 -20.32 5.74
C ASP A 389 15.34 -19.40 6.33
N PRO A 390 15.67 -18.13 6.60
CA PRO A 390 14.68 -17.17 7.07
C PRO A 390 13.68 -16.83 5.96
N ARG A 391 12.46 -16.48 6.36
CA ARG A 391 11.42 -15.97 5.46
C ARG A 391 11.89 -14.71 4.74
N ARG A 392 11.65 -14.66 3.43
CA ARG A 392 12.01 -13.53 2.54
C ARG A 392 10.83 -12.61 2.29
N THR A 393 9.63 -13.17 2.15
CA THR A 393 8.41 -12.40 1.85
C THR A 393 7.81 -11.84 3.13
N GLN A 394 7.58 -10.53 3.17
CA GLN A 394 6.89 -9.87 4.27
C GLN A 394 5.36 -10.04 4.13
N ILE A 395 4.66 -10.13 5.25
CA ILE A 395 3.20 -10.18 5.27
C ILE A 395 2.72 -9.00 6.12
N LEU A 396 2.02 -8.07 5.49
CA LEU A 396 1.41 -6.92 6.17
C LEU A 396 -0.05 -7.24 6.50
N ASP A 397 -0.45 -6.96 7.74
CA ASP A 397 -1.84 -7.11 8.17
C ASP A 397 -2.72 -6.01 7.55
N SER A 398 -4.00 -6.34 7.29
CA SER A 398 -4.99 -5.39 6.75
C SER A 398 -5.16 -4.21 7.73
N GLY A 399 -4.57 -3.05 7.41
CA GLY A 399 -4.62 -1.85 8.26
C GLY A 399 -3.37 -0.97 8.19
N GLY A 400 -2.26 -1.46 7.63
CA GLY A 400 -1.07 -0.69 7.30
C GLY A 400 -1.09 -0.16 5.85
N ASP A 401 0.08 0.03 5.25
CA ASP A 401 0.27 0.50 3.86
C ASP A 401 -0.34 -0.41 2.77
N GLY A 402 -1.09 -1.44 3.15
CA GLY A 402 -1.81 -2.36 2.27
C GLY A 402 -3.21 -1.91 1.86
N LYS A 403 -3.60 -0.65 2.08
CA LYS A 403 -4.87 -0.10 1.60
C LYS A 403 -4.93 -0.15 0.07
N ASP A 404 -6.12 -0.45 -0.45
CA ASP A 404 -6.39 -0.26 -1.87
C ASP A 404 -6.05 1.17 -2.27
N ILE A 405 -5.24 1.33 -3.33
CA ILE A 405 -4.85 2.63 -3.85
C ILE A 405 -6.11 3.35 -4.33
N THR A 406 -6.45 4.42 -3.65
CA THR A 406 -7.62 5.25 -3.97
C THR A 406 -7.31 6.25 -5.08
N ALA A 407 -8.34 6.87 -5.67
CA ALA A 407 -8.14 7.93 -6.66
C ALA A 407 -7.33 9.11 -6.09
N LYS A 408 -7.43 9.37 -4.79
CA LYS A 408 -6.66 10.42 -4.10
C LYS A 408 -5.16 10.13 -4.05
N ASP A 409 -4.79 8.86 -3.87
CA ASP A 409 -3.38 8.45 -3.78
C ASP A 409 -2.63 8.58 -5.12
N LEU A 410 -3.36 8.79 -6.22
CA LEU A 410 -2.83 8.92 -7.58
C LEU A 410 -2.68 10.38 -8.04
N ILE A 411 -3.16 11.32 -7.25
CA ILE A 411 -3.17 12.74 -7.56
C ILE A 411 -2.39 13.48 -6.47
N PRO A 412 -1.45 14.39 -6.82
CA PRO A 412 -0.73 15.15 -5.83
C PRO A 412 -1.65 16.07 -5.02
N ASN A 413 -1.39 16.17 -3.73
CA ASN A 413 -2.14 17.08 -2.85
C ASN A 413 -1.51 18.48 -2.89
N GLU A 414 -1.91 19.29 -3.86
CA GLU A 414 -1.39 20.64 -4.10
C GLU A 414 -2.38 21.72 -3.65
N ARG A 415 -1.85 22.90 -3.35
CA ARG A 415 -2.66 24.07 -3.02
C ARG A 415 -3.24 24.68 -4.30
N MET A 416 -4.56 24.70 -4.40
CA MET A 416 -5.32 25.21 -5.53
C MET A 416 -6.07 26.50 -5.18
N ALA A 417 -6.05 27.45 -6.08
CA ALA A 417 -6.94 28.61 -6.05
C ALA A 417 -8.27 28.24 -6.70
N ILE A 418 -9.36 28.32 -5.95
CA ILE A 418 -10.72 28.03 -6.42
C ILE A 418 -11.43 29.35 -6.68
N PHE A 419 -12.06 29.46 -7.85
CA PHE A 419 -12.83 30.60 -8.30
C PHE A 419 -14.26 30.18 -8.59
N ILE A 420 -15.22 30.91 -8.04
CA ILE A 420 -16.65 30.72 -8.34
C ILE A 420 -17.22 32.08 -8.75
N THR A 421 -17.91 32.11 -9.89
CA THR A 421 -18.51 33.32 -10.45
C THR A 421 -19.97 33.48 -10.02
N THR A 422 -20.56 34.66 -10.20
CA THR A 422 -21.96 34.94 -9.93
C THR A 422 -22.94 34.14 -10.79
N GLN A 423 -22.49 33.61 -11.91
CA GLN A 423 -23.24 32.68 -12.78
C GLN A 423 -22.96 31.20 -12.46
N ASP A 424 -22.44 30.90 -11.27
CA ASP A 424 -22.14 29.54 -10.78
C ASP A 424 -21.16 28.76 -11.66
N TYR A 425 -20.15 29.42 -12.27
CA TYR A 425 -19.02 28.76 -12.89
C TYR A 425 -17.91 28.56 -11.86
N ILE A 426 -17.39 27.33 -11.80
CA ILE A 426 -16.29 26.95 -10.89
C ILE A 426 -15.07 26.49 -11.69
N LYS A 427 -13.88 26.87 -11.21
CA LYS A 427 -12.60 26.36 -11.72
C LYS A 427 -11.57 26.30 -10.61
N ARG A 428 -10.56 25.45 -10.81
CA ARG A 428 -9.34 25.42 -10.00
C ARG A 428 -8.12 25.81 -10.83
N THR A 429 -7.13 26.42 -10.20
CA THR A 429 -5.87 26.79 -10.81
C THR A 429 -4.76 26.56 -9.79
N PRO A 430 -3.61 25.95 -10.12
CA PRO A 430 -2.48 25.81 -9.20
C PRO A 430 -2.04 27.18 -8.65
N LEU A 431 -1.81 27.26 -7.35
CA LEU A 431 -1.45 28.53 -6.69
C LEU A 431 -0.12 29.08 -7.21
N ASP A 432 0.81 28.23 -7.61
CA ASP A 432 2.13 28.60 -8.16
C ASP A 432 2.04 29.34 -9.49
N THR A 433 0.90 29.25 -10.19
CA THR A 433 0.64 30.04 -11.42
C THR A 433 0.53 31.54 -11.12
N PHE A 434 0.30 31.91 -9.85
CA PHE A 434 0.19 33.29 -9.40
C PHE A 434 1.53 33.75 -8.81
N ARG A 435 2.52 34.08 -9.67
CA ARG A 435 3.83 34.61 -9.27
C ARG A 435 3.68 35.90 -8.46
N ARG A 436 4.45 36.05 -7.38
CA ARG A 436 4.56 37.30 -6.59
C ARG A 436 4.93 38.48 -7.50
N GLN A 437 4.10 39.53 -7.46
CA GLN A 437 4.43 40.81 -8.10
C GLN A 437 4.96 41.76 -7.06
N ARG A 438 6.01 42.53 -7.45
CA ARG A 438 6.56 43.63 -6.60
C ARG A 438 5.60 44.80 -6.54
N ARG A 439 5.70 45.62 -5.48
CA ARG A 439 4.90 46.85 -5.32
C ARG A 439 4.99 47.71 -6.59
N ASN A 440 3.87 48.36 -7.01
CA ASN A 440 3.68 49.17 -8.21
C ASN A 440 3.53 48.45 -9.55
N THR A 441 3.14 47.18 -9.60
CA THR A 441 2.74 46.56 -10.85
C THR A 441 1.22 46.52 -10.97
N ARG A 442 0.68 46.65 -12.21
CA ARG A 442 -0.75 46.45 -12.46
C ARG A 442 -1.08 44.99 -12.11
N GLY A 443 -2.11 44.78 -11.26
CA GLY A 443 -2.59 43.46 -10.89
C GLY A 443 -2.89 42.62 -12.13
N VAL A 444 -2.73 41.31 -12.02
CA VAL A 444 -3.05 40.36 -13.10
C VAL A 444 -4.49 39.95 -12.94
N SER A 445 -5.28 40.09 -14.00
CA SER A 445 -6.69 39.62 -14.01
C SER A 445 -6.73 38.12 -13.77
N GLY A 446 -7.44 37.69 -12.73
CA GLY A 446 -7.60 36.26 -12.38
C GLY A 446 -8.66 35.54 -13.22
N VAL A 447 -9.58 36.29 -13.83
CA VAL A 447 -10.67 35.77 -14.68
C VAL A 447 -10.95 36.78 -15.77
N LYS A 448 -11.05 36.35 -17.04
CA LYS A 448 -11.74 37.12 -18.09
C LYS A 448 -13.21 36.74 -18.04
N THR A 449 -14.01 37.57 -17.44
CA THR A 449 -15.48 37.44 -17.47
C THR A 449 -16.02 38.10 -18.73
N LYS A 450 -17.11 37.61 -19.30
CA LYS A 450 -17.95 38.36 -20.24
C LYS A 450 -18.70 39.46 -19.45
N ASP A 451 -19.09 40.51 -20.09
CA ASP A 451 -19.94 41.54 -19.52
C ASP A 451 -21.06 40.88 -18.74
N GLU A 452 -21.18 41.14 -17.41
CA GLU A 452 -22.20 40.64 -16.45
C GLU A 452 -21.87 39.38 -15.62
N ASP A 453 -20.64 38.82 -15.64
CA ASP A 453 -20.27 37.67 -14.75
C ASP A 453 -19.11 38.09 -13.84
N ASP A 454 -19.31 38.21 -12.55
CA ASP A 454 -18.35 38.67 -11.55
C ASP A 454 -17.87 37.54 -10.65
N LEU A 455 -16.70 37.70 -10.02
CA LEU A 455 -16.17 36.77 -9.03
C LEU A 455 -17.00 36.84 -7.74
N GLN A 456 -17.68 35.73 -7.39
CA GLN A 456 -18.47 35.64 -6.16
C GLN A 456 -17.67 35.07 -4.98
N HIS A 457 -16.95 33.98 -5.20
CA HIS A 457 -16.13 33.35 -4.17
C HIS A 457 -14.72 33.08 -4.69
N PHE A 458 -13.74 33.37 -3.84
CA PHE A 458 -12.32 33.03 -4.02
C PHE A 458 -11.76 32.49 -2.70
N PHE A 459 -11.15 31.29 -2.74
CA PHE A 459 -10.50 30.69 -1.60
C PHE A 459 -9.43 29.69 -2.05
N ILE A 460 -8.58 29.29 -1.13
CA ILE A 460 -7.55 28.28 -1.34
C ILE A 460 -8.00 26.97 -0.70
N ALA A 461 -7.84 25.87 -1.41
CA ALA A 461 -8.12 24.52 -0.93
C ALA A 461 -7.05 23.57 -1.44
N ASN A 462 -6.81 22.48 -0.73
CA ASN A 462 -5.93 21.41 -1.23
C ASN A 462 -6.68 20.50 -2.20
N THR A 463 -5.97 19.85 -3.11
CA THR A 463 -6.59 18.97 -4.12
C THR A 463 -7.42 17.84 -3.49
N HIS A 464 -7.04 17.36 -2.31
CA HIS A 464 -7.72 16.28 -1.60
C HIS A 464 -8.88 16.74 -0.69
N ASP A 465 -9.11 18.05 -0.58
CA ASP A 465 -10.19 18.61 0.23
C ASP A 465 -11.56 18.38 -0.41
N LYS A 466 -12.59 18.46 0.42
CA LYS A 466 -13.99 18.51 -0.02
C LYS A 466 -14.54 19.93 0.08
N LEU A 467 -15.21 20.39 -0.95
CA LEU A 467 -15.98 21.63 -0.91
C LEU A 467 -17.42 21.33 -0.49
N LEU A 468 -17.85 21.91 0.62
CA LEU A 468 -19.24 21.88 1.02
C LEU A 468 -19.94 23.15 0.49
N VAL A 469 -20.87 22.95 -0.43
CA VAL A 469 -21.62 24.00 -1.13
C VAL A 469 -23.00 24.11 -0.49
N PHE A 470 -23.25 25.22 0.19
CA PHE A 470 -24.52 25.50 0.84
C PHE A 470 -25.38 26.41 -0.01
N THR A 471 -26.67 26.09 -0.13
CA THR A 471 -27.64 26.87 -0.91
C THR A 471 -28.58 27.70 -0.01
N ASN A 472 -29.17 28.72 -0.60
CA ASN A 472 -30.18 29.58 0.08
C ASN A 472 -31.38 28.78 0.62
N ARG A 473 -31.66 27.59 0.04
CA ARG A 473 -32.75 26.70 0.52
C ARG A 473 -32.31 25.77 1.65
N GLY A 474 -31.14 25.97 2.22
CA GLY A 474 -30.63 25.18 3.35
C GLY A 474 -30.19 23.76 3.00
N GLN A 475 -29.89 23.49 1.73
CA GLN A 475 -29.27 22.25 1.29
C GLN A 475 -27.76 22.40 1.25
N VAL A 476 -27.06 21.28 1.35
CA VAL A 476 -25.62 21.20 1.19
C VAL A 476 -25.24 20.05 0.25
N TYR A 477 -24.32 20.33 -0.64
CA TYR A 477 -23.70 19.40 -1.58
C TYR A 477 -22.21 19.27 -1.29
N ALA A 478 -21.61 18.16 -1.68
CA ALA A 478 -20.17 17.95 -1.58
C ALA A 478 -19.57 17.79 -2.98
N ILE A 479 -18.46 18.47 -3.23
CA ILE A 479 -17.63 18.36 -4.42
C ILE A 479 -16.21 18.03 -3.96
N ASP A 480 -15.58 16.98 -4.48
CA ASP A 480 -14.14 16.77 -4.27
C ASP A 480 -13.37 17.78 -5.11
N VAL A 481 -12.39 18.48 -4.53
CA VAL A 481 -11.61 19.50 -5.27
C VAL A 481 -10.94 18.91 -6.49
N MET A 482 -10.54 17.65 -6.42
CA MET A 482 -9.95 16.91 -7.54
C MET A 482 -10.88 16.75 -8.75
N ASP A 483 -12.21 16.77 -8.54
CA ASP A 483 -13.20 16.63 -9.63
C ASP A 483 -13.46 17.97 -10.36
N ILE A 484 -12.99 19.09 -9.82
CA ILE A 484 -13.08 20.39 -10.47
C ILE A 484 -12.01 20.45 -11.56
N PRO A 485 -12.35 20.77 -12.81
CA PRO A 485 -11.37 20.82 -13.89
C PRO A 485 -10.31 21.90 -13.64
N GLU A 486 -9.06 21.50 -13.80
CA GLU A 486 -7.96 22.47 -13.81
C GLU A 486 -8.04 23.32 -15.07
N SER A 487 -7.93 24.61 -14.91
CA SER A 487 -8.13 25.55 -15.99
C SER A 487 -7.14 26.69 -15.95
N SER A 488 -6.78 27.22 -17.12
CA SER A 488 -5.96 28.41 -17.21
C SER A 488 -6.64 29.64 -16.57
N ARG A 489 -5.87 30.65 -16.23
CA ARG A 489 -6.39 31.89 -15.63
C ARG A 489 -7.49 32.55 -16.45
N SER A 490 -7.43 32.47 -17.78
CA SER A 490 -8.39 33.10 -18.69
C SER A 490 -9.61 32.23 -19.04
N ALA A 491 -9.64 30.96 -18.61
CA ALA A 491 -10.77 30.08 -18.88
C ALA A 491 -11.98 30.42 -17.98
N ARG A 492 -13.19 30.22 -18.49
CA ARG A 492 -14.45 30.46 -17.76
C ARG A 492 -14.68 29.47 -16.63
N GLY A 493 -14.19 28.24 -16.76
CA GLY A 493 -14.49 27.14 -15.84
C GLY A 493 -15.69 26.29 -16.26
N LEU A 494 -16.14 25.42 -15.38
CA LEU A 494 -17.26 24.49 -15.56
C LEU A 494 -18.48 25.01 -14.80
N ALA A 495 -19.67 24.93 -15.39
CA ALA A 495 -20.89 25.26 -14.69
C ALA A 495 -21.13 24.27 -13.53
N MET A 496 -21.41 24.77 -12.33
CA MET A 496 -21.54 23.97 -11.09
C MET A 496 -22.66 22.94 -11.18
N VAL A 497 -23.70 23.20 -11.99
CA VAL A 497 -24.79 22.25 -12.26
C VAL A 497 -24.32 20.94 -12.92
N ASN A 498 -23.13 20.93 -13.53
CA ASN A 498 -22.54 19.72 -14.11
C ASN A 498 -21.84 18.84 -13.05
N LEU A 499 -21.49 19.42 -11.90
CA LEU A 499 -20.86 18.73 -10.78
C LEU A 499 -21.90 18.28 -9.73
N ILE A 500 -22.87 19.13 -9.43
CA ILE A 500 -23.90 18.90 -8.41
C ILE A 500 -25.29 19.29 -8.94
N PRO A 501 -26.34 18.54 -8.56
CA PRO A 501 -27.71 18.81 -9.06
C PRO A 501 -28.36 19.98 -8.29
N ILE A 502 -27.89 21.21 -8.52
CA ILE A 502 -28.50 22.43 -7.99
C ILE A 502 -29.80 22.74 -8.75
N GLY A 503 -30.88 23.06 -8.02
CA GLY A 503 -32.16 23.48 -8.62
C GLY A 503 -32.04 24.82 -9.35
N GLN A 504 -32.90 25.06 -10.34
CA GLN A 504 -32.88 26.33 -11.13
C GLN A 504 -33.06 27.59 -10.28
N ASP A 505 -33.77 27.49 -9.15
CA ASP A 505 -34.03 28.61 -8.22
C ASP A 505 -33.10 28.58 -6.99
N ASP A 506 -32.14 27.69 -6.93
CA ASP A 506 -31.20 27.60 -5.82
C ASP A 506 -30.00 28.49 -6.11
N THR A 507 -29.60 29.31 -5.16
CA THR A 507 -28.38 30.10 -5.23
C THR A 507 -27.35 29.63 -4.21
N VAL A 508 -26.10 29.60 -4.59
CA VAL A 508 -24.98 29.25 -3.70
C VAL A 508 -24.77 30.42 -2.73
N THR A 509 -24.90 30.16 -1.43
CA THR A 509 -24.69 31.17 -0.40
C THR A 509 -23.32 31.13 0.23
N THR A 510 -22.77 29.91 0.43
CA THR A 510 -21.49 29.74 1.08
C THR A 510 -20.82 28.45 0.54
N VAL A 511 -19.51 28.52 0.29
CA VAL A 511 -18.70 27.35 -0.03
C VAL A 511 -17.56 27.30 0.99
N ILE A 512 -17.38 26.13 1.61
CA ILE A 512 -16.38 25.93 2.66
C ILE A 512 -15.51 24.72 2.28
N PRO A 513 -14.21 24.89 2.14
CA PRO A 513 -13.29 23.77 2.02
C PRO A 513 -13.15 23.05 3.37
N VAL A 514 -13.21 21.72 3.34
CA VAL A 514 -13.12 20.88 4.53
C VAL A 514 -12.13 19.76 4.27
N GLU A 515 -11.11 19.68 5.09
CA GLU A 515 -10.16 18.57 5.11
C GLU A 515 -10.83 17.31 5.66
N GLU A 516 -10.42 16.14 5.19
CA GLU A 516 -11.00 14.86 5.62
C GLU A 516 -10.85 14.62 7.13
N GLN A 517 -9.77 15.12 7.72
CA GLN A 517 -9.52 15.03 9.17
C GLN A 517 -10.55 15.82 9.99
N SER A 518 -11.03 16.93 9.46
CA SER A 518 -12.01 17.80 10.14
C SER A 518 -13.35 17.12 10.40
N PHE A 519 -13.70 16.08 9.63
CA PHE A 519 -14.90 15.27 9.89
C PHE A 519 -14.74 14.35 11.12
N LYS A 520 -13.55 14.19 11.65
CA LYS A 520 -13.24 13.36 12.84
C LYS A 520 -13.01 14.21 14.10
N GLU A 521 -12.99 15.54 13.98
CA GLU A 521 -12.78 16.46 15.10
C GLU A 521 -14.05 16.57 15.94
N GLU A 522 -13.95 16.30 17.24
CA GLU A 522 -15.11 16.34 18.16
C GLU A 522 -15.67 17.74 18.39
N HIS A 523 -14.86 18.79 18.25
CA HIS A 523 -15.22 20.18 18.56
C HIS A 523 -15.33 21.08 17.34
N ALA A 524 -15.44 20.51 16.13
CA ALA A 524 -15.63 21.25 14.91
C ALA A 524 -17.13 21.35 14.55
N PHE A 525 -17.61 22.56 14.35
CA PHE A 525 -19.01 22.82 14.04
C PHE A 525 -19.19 23.77 12.87
N PHE A 526 -20.34 23.67 12.19
CA PHE A 526 -20.85 24.72 11.35
C PHE A 526 -21.92 25.52 12.10
N VAL A 527 -21.76 26.84 12.09
CA VAL A 527 -22.76 27.77 12.57
C VAL A 527 -23.45 28.43 11.38
N MET A 528 -24.76 28.28 11.29
CA MET A 528 -25.59 28.69 10.16
C MET A 528 -26.53 29.78 10.62
N LEU A 529 -26.68 30.84 9.83
CA LEU A 529 -27.57 31.94 10.09
C LEU A 529 -28.50 32.21 8.89
N THR A 530 -29.81 32.31 9.13
CA THR A 530 -30.79 32.63 8.10
C THR A 530 -31.04 34.13 8.02
N LEU A 531 -31.64 34.58 6.93
CA LEU A 531 -31.96 36.01 6.71
C LEU A 531 -33.00 36.56 7.73
N HIS A 532 -33.88 35.69 8.25
CA HIS A 532 -34.86 36.07 9.29
C HIS A 532 -34.30 35.86 10.71
N GLY A 533 -33.00 35.61 10.86
CA GLY A 533 -32.34 35.59 12.17
C GLY A 533 -32.48 34.29 12.95
N GLN A 534 -32.69 33.18 12.30
CA GLN A 534 -32.57 31.86 12.93
C GLN A 534 -31.11 31.39 12.87
N ILE A 535 -30.55 30.97 14.00
CA ILE A 535 -29.19 30.45 14.10
C ILE A 535 -29.17 28.99 14.54
N LYS A 536 -28.23 28.24 14.01
CA LYS A 536 -28.08 26.84 14.30
C LYS A 536 -26.61 26.44 14.29
N LYS A 537 -26.22 25.52 15.21
CA LYS A 537 -24.91 24.92 15.26
C LYS A 537 -25.02 23.40 15.02
N VAL A 538 -24.20 22.84 14.12
CA VAL A 538 -24.21 21.43 13.74
C VAL A 538 -22.77 20.91 13.71
N ALA A 539 -22.51 19.71 14.24
CA ALA A 539 -21.21 19.11 14.19
C ALA A 539 -20.78 18.82 12.74
N ILE A 540 -19.52 19.11 12.37
CA ILE A 540 -19.00 18.87 11.01
C ILE A 540 -19.05 17.37 10.68
N ALA A 541 -18.87 16.49 11.66
CA ALA A 541 -18.99 15.04 11.51
C ALA A 541 -20.32 14.59 10.87
N GLU A 542 -21.42 15.31 11.07
CA GLU A 542 -22.73 15.00 10.46
C GLU A 542 -22.75 15.19 8.94
N PHE A 543 -21.72 15.82 8.38
CA PHE A 543 -21.55 16.07 6.93
C PHE A 543 -20.50 15.17 6.29
N SER A 544 -20.00 14.15 7.00
CA SER A 544 -19.00 13.20 6.48
C SER A 544 -19.51 12.38 5.29
N SER A 545 -20.83 12.10 5.25
CA SER A 545 -21.47 11.33 4.18
C SER A 545 -22.61 12.13 3.54
N ILE A 546 -22.30 12.86 2.48
CA ILE A 546 -23.26 13.62 1.69
C ILE A 546 -23.59 12.85 0.42
N ARG A 547 -24.86 12.56 0.17
CA ARG A 547 -25.30 11.92 -1.06
C ARG A 547 -25.15 12.88 -2.24
N ARG A 548 -24.97 12.35 -3.46
CA ARG A 548 -24.87 13.18 -4.66
C ARG A 548 -26.07 14.10 -4.87
N SER A 549 -27.25 13.71 -4.40
CA SER A 549 -28.48 14.53 -4.42
C SER A 549 -28.52 15.66 -3.37
N GLY A 550 -27.44 15.84 -2.59
CA GLY A 550 -27.40 16.75 -1.47
C GLY A 550 -28.13 16.21 -0.23
N ILE A 551 -27.96 16.93 0.87
CA ILE A 551 -28.68 16.69 2.13
C ILE A 551 -29.15 18.02 2.73
N ILE A 552 -30.16 17.97 3.58
CA ILE A 552 -30.63 19.14 4.32
C ILE A 552 -29.63 19.50 5.40
N ALA A 553 -29.12 20.74 5.38
CA ALA A 553 -28.23 21.30 6.39
C ALA A 553 -29.03 22.04 7.49
N ILE A 554 -30.11 22.73 7.12
CA ILE A 554 -31.03 23.43 8.01
C ILE A 554 -32.43 23.38 7.42
N SER A 555 -33.46 23.15 8.26
CA SER A 555 -34.86 23.31 7.85
C SER A 555 -35.26 24.77 7.98
N LEU A 556 -35.68 25.35 6.87
CA LEU A 556 -36.12 26.72 6.80
C LEU A 556 -37.62 26.83 7.17
N GLY A 557 -37.98 27.89 7.86
CA GLY A 557 -39.34 28.18 8.21
C GLY A 557 -40.02 29.13 7.20
N GLU A 558 -41.27 29.31 7.39
CA GLU A 558 -42.08 30.33 6.71
C GLU A 558 -42.52 31.35 7.74
N ASP A 559 -42.28 32.63 7.50
CA ASP A 559 -42.72 33.72 8.38
C ASP A 559 -43.44 34.74 7.53
N ASN A 560 -44.68 35.09 7.90
CA ASN A 560 -45.56 36.00 7.17
C ASN A 560 -45.76 35.66 5.67
N GLY A 561 -45.75 34.38 5.29
CA GLY A 561 -45.89 33.93 3.89
C GLY A 561 -44.63 33.99 3.04
N GLU A 562 -43.50 34.46 3.58
CA GLU A 562 -42.20 34.41 2.93
C GLU A 562 -41.36 33.26 3.52
N LYS A 563 -40.77 32.41 2.64
CA LYS A 563 -39.86 31.39 3.07
C LYS A 563 -38.54 32.02 3.47
N ASP A 564 -38.05 31.64 4.66
CA ASP A 564 -36.73 32.05 5.13
C ASP A 564 -35.62 31.44 4.22
N GLN A 565 -34.47 32.08 4.21
CA GLN A 565 -33.31 31.62 3.39
C GLN A 565 -32.07 31.54 4.27
N LEU A 566 -31.22 30.55 3.98
CA LEU A 566 -29.90 30.46 4.57
C LEU A 566 -29.00 31.58 4.00
N GLY A 567 -28.51 32.46 4.87
CA GLY A 567 -27.67 33.60 4.45
C GLY A 567 -26.18 33.31 4.60
N TRP A 568 -25.78 32.67 5.67
CA TRP A 568 -24.35 32.47 6.02
C TRP A 568 -24.11 31.16 6.71
N VAL A 569 -22.93 30.57 6.45
CA VAL A 569 -22.37 29.42 7.16
C VAL A 569 -20.92 29.75 7.54
N ARG A 570 -20.54 29.46 8.79
CA ARG A 570 -19.18 29.66 9.29
C ARG A 570 -18.73 28.43 10.06
N ARG A 571 -17.43 28.12 10.00
CA ARG A 571 -16.82 27.09 10.84
C ARG A 571 -16.54 27.64 12.23
N SER A 572 -16.67 26.81 13.25
CA SER A 572 -16.38 27.11 14.64
C SER A 572 -15.70 25.92 15.33
N ASN A 573 -14.89 26.22 16.36
CA ASN A 573 -14.21 25.25 17.20
C ASN A 573 -14.79 25.09 18.60
N ASN A 574 -16.06 25.54 18.77
CA ASN A 574 -16.78 25.55 20.05
C ASN A 574 -16.26 26.52 21.10
N ASN A 575 -15.33 27.41 20.77
CA ASN A 575 -14.79 28.43 21.68
C ASN A 575 -14.76 29.82 21.03
N CYS A 576 -15.81 30.13 20.27
CA CYS A 576 -15.91 31.35 19.49
C CYS A 576 -17.01 32.28 20.02
N ASP A 577 -16.94 33.55 19.63
CA ASP A 577 -18.02 34.52 19.73
C ASP A 577 -18.72 34.65 18.39
N ILE A 578 -20.03 34.85 18.46
CA ILE A 578 -20.88 35.11 17.32
C ILE A 578 -21.13 36.62 17.24
N VAL A 579 -20.89 37.20 16.06
CA VAL A 579 -21.13 38.61 15.77
C VAL A 579 -22.10 38.74 14.62
N ILE A 580 -23.17 39.46 14.80
CA ILE A 580 -24.20 39.72 13.80
C ILE A 580 -24.43 41.23 13.66
N GLY A 581 -24.51 41.72 12.42
CA GLY A 581 -24.78 43.12 12.08
C GLY A 581 -26.05 43.25 11.24
N THR A 582 -26.81 44.31 11.50
CA THR A 582 -28.06 44.60 10.79
C THR A 582 -27.95 45.85 9.92
N SER A 583 -28.84 46.01 8.94
CA SER A 583 -28.84 47.15 8.02
C SER A 583 -29.02 48.49 8.72
N ASP A 584 -29.77 48.51 9.83
CA ASP A 584 -29.96 49.71 10.66
C ASP A 584 -28.76 50.01 11.57
N GLY A 585 -27.64 49.29 11.42
CA GLY A 585 -26.40 49.55 12.14
C GLY A 585 -26.35 48.98 13.55
N MET A 586 -27.25 48.07 13.90
CA MET A 586 -27.20 47.34 15.16
C MET A 586 -26.25 46.16 15.06
N CYS A 587 -25.50 45.89 16.13
CA CYS A 587 -24.57 44.75 16.23
C CYS A 587 -24.82 44.02 17.56
N ILE A 588 -24.84 42.68 17.49
CA ILE A 588 -24.91 41.84 18.68
C ILE A 588 -23.70 40.91 18.70
N ARG A 589 -23.08 40.76 19.88
CA ARG A 589 -21.99 39.80 20.16
C ARG A 589 -22.39 38.93 21.33
N TYR A 590 -22.29 37.61 21.19
CA TYR A 590 -22.54 36.66 22.27
C TYR A 590 -21.68 35.38 22.05
N SER A 591 -21.50 34.62 23.16
CA SER A 591 -20.75 33.36 23.07
C SER A 591 -21.54 32.33 22.29
N GLU A 592 -20.84 31.56 21.42
CA GLU A 592 -21.46 30.46 20.69
C GLU A 592 -22.00 29.34 21.58
N GLN A 593 -21.59 29.28 22.87
CA GLN A 593 -22.12 28.34 23.84
C GLN A 593 -23.62 28.55 24.12
N GLU A 594 -24.15 29.72 23.80
CA GLU A 594 -25.61 29.99 23.86
C GLU A 594 -26.39 29.31 22.73
N VAL A 595 -25.69 28.77 21.72
CA VAL A 595 -26.27 28.01 20.60
C VAL A 595 -25.95 26.55 20.79
N ARG A 596 -26.92 25.75 21.25
CA ARG A 596 -26.72 24.30 21.41
C ARG A 596 -26.53 23.63 20.09
N PRO A 597 -25.66 22.61 20.00
CA PRO A 597 -25.57 21.76 18.83
C PRO A 597 -26.93 21.08 18.56
N LEU A 598 -27.36 21.09 17.32
CA LEU A 598 -28.62 20.52 16.85
C LEU A 598 -28.38 19.63 15.63
N GLY A 599 -29.18 18.59 15.45
CA GLY A 599 -29.14 17.75 14.26
C GLY A 599 -29.49 18.50 12.97
N ARG A 600 -29.05 18.02 11.82
CA ARG A 600 -29.19 18.70 10.51
C ARG A 600 -30.60 19.13 10.14
N SER A 601 -31.62 18.35 10.45
CA SER A 601 -33.02 18.64 10.12
C SER A 601 -33.71 19.65 11.04
N ALA A 602 -33.02 20.17 12.05
CA ALA A 602 -33.62 21.17 12.95
C ALA A 602 -33.68 22.56 12.29
N ARG A 603 -34.65 23.39 12.73
CA ARG A 603 -34.86 24.77 12.24
C ARG A 603 -33.89 25.79 12.83
N GLY A 604 -33.34 25.57 13.99
CA GLY A 604 -32.53 26.55 14.71
C GLY A 604 -33.31 27.32 15.80
N VAL A 605 -32.65 28.34 16.34
CA VAL A 605 -33.16 29.21 17.40
C VAL A 605 -32.97 30.68 17.02
N ARG A 606 -33.73 31.62 17.61
CA ARG A 606 -33.58 33.04 17.32
C ARG A 606 -32.18 33.55 17.71
N ALA A 607 -31.49 34.19 16.78
CA ALA A 607 -30.14 34.76 16.95
C ALA A 607 -30.15 36.19 17.47
N ILE A 608 -31.03 37.03 16.88
CA ILE A 608 -31.15 38.46 17.13
C ILE A 608 -32.62 38.87 17.01
N ALA A 609 -33.04 39.90 17.72
CA ALA A 609 -34.35 40.53 17.51
C ALA A 609 -34.20 41.63 16.45
N LEU A 610 -34.91 41.48 15.33
CA LEU A 610 -34.95 42.47 14.25
C LEU A 610 -36.12 43.44 14.45
N ARG A 611 -35.95 44.72 14.07
CA ARG A 611 -37.02 45.71 13.94
C ARG A 611 -37.80 45.48 12.63
N GLU A 612 -39.00 46.06 12.49
CA GLU A 612 -39.92 45.77 11.39
C GLU A 612 -39.37 45.92 9.97
N SER A 613 -38.34 46.72 9.74
CA SER A 613 -37.73 46.91 8.40
C SER A 613 -36.25 46.56 8.35
N ASP A 614 -35.69 46.06 9.45
CA ASP A 614 -34.26 45.78 9.55
C ASP A 614 -33.93 44.39 9.02
N LYS A 615 -32.73 44.23 8.42
CA LYS A 615 -32.25 43.00 7.83
C LYS A 615 -30.86 42.69 8.31
N ILE A 616 -30.51 41.40 8.42
CA ILE A 616 -29.16 40.99 8.69
C ILE A 616 -28.30 41.24 7.42
N VAL A 617 -27.15 41.87 7.58
CA VAL A 617 -26.21 42.19 6.50
C VAL A 617 -24.80 41.69 6.77
N GLY A 618 -24.56 41.11 7.95
CA GLY A 618 -23.25 40.55 8.28
C GLY A 618 -23.32 39.53 9.39
N PHE A 619 -22.52 38.50 9.27
CA PHE A 619 -22.40 37.43 10.26
C PHE A 619 -20.97 36.86 10.21
N ASP A 620 -20.37 36.80 11.37
CA ASP A 620 -19.09 36.08 11.52
C ASP A 620 -19.04 35.35 12.87
N VAL A 621 -18.18 34.32 12.89
CA VAL A 621 -17.84 33.52 14.05
C VAL A 621 -16.34 33.71 14.30
N ILE A 622 -15.99 34.21 15.46
CA ILE A 622 -14.66 34.67 15.78
C ILE A 622 -14.11 34.02 17.04
N GLU A 623 -12.92 33.53 16.99
CA GLU A 623 -12.11 33.23 18.16
C GLU A 623 -11.66 34.55 18.79
N PRO A 624 -12.05 34.87 20.03
CA PRO A 624 -11.82 36.20 20.60
C PRO A 624 -10.34 36.38 20.95
N THR A 625 -9.61 37.01 20.04
CA THR A 625 -8.22 37.44 20.26
C THR A 625 -8.13 38.98 20.32
N PRO A 626 -7.18 39.55 21.06
CA PRO A 626 -7.03 41.01 21.19
C PRO A 626 -6.79 41.72 19.86
N GLU A 627 -6.27 41.01 18.86
CA GLU A 627 -5.89 41.56 17.56
C GLU A 627 -7.07 41.69 16.57
N CYS A 628 -8.18 41.06 16.87
CA CYS A 628 -9.32 41.06 15.98
C CYS A 628 -10.12 42.38 16.06
N SER A 629 -10.53 42.89 14.90
CA SER A 629 -11.41 44.04 14.79
C SER A 629 -12.61 43.74 13.89
N ILE A 630 -13.70 44.47 14.11
CA ILE A 630 -14.90 44.39 13.30
C ILE A 630 -14.83 45.49 12.24
N LEU A 631 -14.79 45.12 10.98
CA LEU A 631 -14.92 46.01 9.83
C LEU A 631 -16.40 46.21 9.54
N ILE A 632 -16.83 47.45 9.57
CA ILE A 632 -18.19 47.89 9.21
C ILE A 632 -18.09 48.76 7.96
N VAL A 633 -18.86 48.41 6.93
CA VAL A 633 -18.92 49.18 5.68
C VAL A 633 -20.36 49.51 5.36
N THR A 634 -20.59 50.74 4.94
CA THR A 634 -21.92 51.27 4.59
C THR A 634 -22.14 51.25 3.08
N ASN A 635 -23.39 51.24 2.66
CA ASN A 635 -23.79 51.19 1.24
C ASN A 635 -23.33 52.41 0.43
N ASP A 636 -23.01 53.55 1.10
CA ASP A 636 -22.47 54.78 0.51
C ASP A 636 -20.93 54.87 0.53
N GLY A 637 -20.26 53.74 0.80
CA GLY A 637 -18.80 53.60 0.68
C GLY A 637 -17.97 54.11 1.85
N TYR A 638 -18.61 54.39 3.01
CA TYR A 638 -17.90 54.67 4.26
C TYR A 638 -17.62 53.39 5.02
N GLY A 639 -16.48 53.32 5.70
CA GLY A 639 -16.16 52.18 6.55
C GLY A 639 -15.15 52.51 7.64
N LYS A 640 -15.08 51.65 8.63
CA LYS A 640 -14.16 51.72 9.76
C LYS A 640 -13.89 50.36 10.34
N ARG A 641 -12.79 50.25 11.04
CA ARG A 641 -12.52 49.13 11.94
C ARG A 641 -12.89 49.56 13.37
N VAL A 642 -13.50 48.68 14.14
CA VAL A 642 -13.84 48.88 15.55
C VAL A 642 -13.23 47.71 16.34
N MET A 643 -12.60 48.00 17.46
CA MET A 643 -12.04 46.94 18.33
C MET A 643 -13.17 46.04 18.82
N LEU A 644 -12.90 44.74 18.88
CA LEU A 644 -13.87 43.74 19.31
C LEU A 644 -14.40 44.02 20.73
N ASP A 645 -13.55 44.55 21.61
CA ASP A 645 -13.87 44.84 23.01
C ASP A 645 -14.90 45.98 23.19
N GLU A 646 -15.08 46.86 22.20
CA GLU A 646 -16.15 47.85 22.24
C GLU A 646 -17.54 47.23 22.10
N PHE A 647 -17.63 45.95 21.62
CA PHE A 647 -18.86 45.18 21.55
C PHE A 647 -18.92 44.22 22.75
N ARG A 648 -19.54 44.68 23.82
CA ARG A 648 -19.78 43.84 25.01
C ARG A 648 -20.55 42.57 24.63
N GLN A 649 -20.22 41.44 25.22
CA GLN A 649 -21.03 40.23 25.12
C GLN A 649 -22.44 40.49 25.71
N GLN A 650 -23.44 39.99 25.02
CA GLN A 650 -24.86 40.11 25.37
C GLN A 650 -25.48 38.69 25.34
N GLY A 651 -26.70 38.55 25.86
CA GLY A 651 -27.48 37.34 25.67
C GLY A 651 -28.00 37.24 24.23
N ARG A 652 -28.14 36.04 23.72
CA ARG A 652 -28.74 35.72 22.42
C ARG A 652 -30.17 36.27 22.33
N ALA A 653 -30.66 36.59 21.12
CA ALA A 653 -31.98 37.11 20.82
C ALA A 653 -32.24 38.54 21.34
N GLY A 654 -31.22 39.31 21.73
CA GLY A 654 -31.33 40.73 22.04
C GLY A 654 -31.39 41.61 20.78
N LEU A 655 -31.69 42.93 20.98
CA LEU A 655 -31.69 43.94 19.90
C LEU A 655 -30.26 44.35 19.46
N GLY A 656 -29.23 43.97 20.22
CA GLY A 656 -27.86 44.42 19.97
C GLY A 656 -27.61 45.87 20.45
N ILE A 657 -26.44 46.40 20.07
CA ILE A 657 -26.02 47.80 20.36
C ILE A 657 -25.66 48.50 19.05
N ILE A 658 -25.66 49.80 19.04
CA ILE A 658 -25.29 50.59 17.86
C ILE A 658 -23.81 50.33 17.53
N GLY A 659 -23.54 49.84 16.30
CA GLY A 659 -22.22 49.55 15.77
C GLY A 659 -21.65 50.69 14.91
N THR A 660 -22.51 51.47 14.26
CA THR A 660 -22.08 52.61 13.46
C THR A 660 -23.13 53.75 13.51
N LYS A 661 -22.68 54.97 13.32
CA LYS A 661 -23.53 56.13 13.08
C LYS A 661 -23.51 56.44 11.58
N PHE A 662 -24.66 56.61 10.99
CA PHE A 662 -24.78 56.88 9.56
C PHE A 662 -24.57 58.37 9.26
N LYS A 663 -24.06 58.67 8.08
CA LYS A 663 -23.85 60.04 7.62
C LYS A 663 -25.13 60.69 7.16
N ASN A 664 -26.00 59.92 6.50
CA ASN A 664 -27.28 60.36 5.94
C ASN A 664 -28.42 59.42 6.41
N ALA A 665 -29.64 59.87 6.35
CA ALA A 665 -30.83 59.07 6.70
C ALA A 665 -31.03 57.87 5.74
N GLN A 666 -30.47 57.93 4.55
CA GLN A 666 -30.54 56.86 3.53
C GLN A 666 -29.40 55.87 3.62
N SER A 667 -28.34 56.16 4.37
CA SER A 667 -27.21 55.24 4.59
C SER A 667 -27.64 54.05 5.38
N ARG A 668 -27.14 52.88 5.00
CA ARG A 668 -27.37 51.59 5.68
C ARG A 668 -26.05 50.85 5.80
N MET A 669 -25.93 50.01 6.82
CA MET A 669 -24.81 49.07 6.86
C MET A 669 -24.97 48.07 5.69
N ALA A 670 -23.96 47.97 4.86
CA ALA A 670 -23.91 47.01 3.74
C ALA A 670 -23.27 45.72 4.16
N CYS A 671 -22.25 45.78 5.02
CA CYS A 671 -21.51 44.60 5.44
C CYS A 671 -20.88 44.78 6.82
N LEU A 672 -20.79 43.67 7.57
CA LEU A 672 -19.99 43.49 8.76
C LEU A 672 -19.12 42.27 8.60
N ARG A 673 -17.82 42.41 8.86
CA ARG A 673 -16.83 41.31 8.81
C ARG A 673 -15.84 41.46 9.96
N VAL A 674 -15.35 40.32 10.41
CA VAL A 674 -14.20 40.28 11.31
C VAL A 674 -12.93 40.23 10.46
N VAL A 675 -11.96 41.06 10.83
CA VAL A 675 -10.67 41.18 10.14
C VAL A 675 -9.53 41.23 11.13
N ARG A 676 -8.38 40.74 10.68
CA ARG A 676 -7.12 40.74 11.44
C ARG A 676 -6.13 41.74 10.84
N PRO A 677 -5.13 42.20 11.60
CA PRO A 677 -4.02 42.96 11.04
C PRO A 677 -3.34 42.19 9.92
N GLY A 678 -3.00 42.85 8.82
CA GLY A 678 -2.35 42.22 7.65
C GLY A 678 -3.31 41.61 6.64
N ASP A 679 -4.58 41.34 6.97
CA ASP A 679 -5.57 40.86 6.01
C ASP A 679 -5.79 41.86 4.86
N GLY A 680 -6.12 41.34 3.67
CA GLY A 680 -6.68 42.14 2.58
C GLY A 680 -8.22 42.13 2.63
N VAL A 681 -8.86 43.17 2.13
CA VAL A 681 -10.31 43.18 1.90
C VAL A 681 -10.62 43.58 0.47
N VAL A 682 -11.59 42.90 -0.10
CA VAL A 682 -12.13 43.20 -1.44
C VAL A 682 -13.54 43.76 -1.24
N ILE A 683 -13.75 44.98 -1.68
CA ILE A 683 -15.03 45.70 -1.61
C ILE A 683 -15.63 45.70 -3.02
N ALA A 684 -16.83 45.16 -3.19
CA ALA A 684 -17.52 45.13 -4.46
C ALA A 684 -18.81 45.99 -4.42
N THR A 685 -19.07 46.64 -5.53
CA THR A 685 -20.27 47.50 -5.69
C THR A 685 -21.30 46.82 -6.62
N GLN A 686 -22.54 47.33 -6.60
CA GLN A 686 -23.63 46.85 -7.44
C GLN A 686 -23.35 47.03 -8.93
N GLY A 687 -22.59 48.09 -9.30
CA GLY A 687 -22.14 48.35 -10.68
C GLY A 687 -20.88 47.56 -11.09
N GLY A 688 -20.45 46.55 -10.34
CA GLY A 688 -19.32 45.68 -10.70
C GLY A 688 -17.92 46.26 -10.42
N VAL A 689 -17.84 47.42 -9.75
CA VAL A 689 -16.53 48.00 -9.39
C VAL A 689 -15.97 47.32 -8.16
N VAL A 690 -14.77 46.77 -8.30
CA VAL A 690 -14.04 46.02 -7.24
C VAL A 690 -12.81 46.79 -6.81
N VAL A 691 -12.68 47.05 -5.50
CA VAL A 691 -11.48 47.68 -4.91
C VAL A 691 -10.89 46.77 -3.86
N ARG A 692 -9.58 46.54 -3.93
CA ARG A 692 -8.82 45.80 -2.90
C ARG A 692 -8.04 46.77 -2.03
N GLN A 693 -8.17 46.66 -0.74
CA GLN A 693 -7.44 47.45 0.26
C GLN A 693 -6.86 46.56 1.34
N ARG A 694 -5.81 47.02 2.03
CA ARG A 694 -5.33 46.34 3.25
C ARG A 694 -6.19 46.77 4.42
N THR A 695 -6.47 45.86 5.33
CA THR A 695 -7.21 46.19 6.57
C THR A 695 -6.50 47.27 7.36
N ASP A 696 -5.16 47.29 7.36
CA ASP A 696 -4.35 48.26 8.10
C ASP A 696 -4.52 49.71 7.59
N ASP A 697 -4.87 49.89 6.32
CA ASP A 697 -5.15 51.20 5.73
C ASP A 697 -6.52 51.75 6.14
N ILE A 698 -7.39 50.91 6.74
CA ILE A 698 -8.71 51.33 7.22
C ILE A 698 -8.63 51.82 8.66
N SER A 699 -9.07 53.03 8.89
CA SER A 699 -9.00 53.70 10.19
C SER A 699 -9.70 52.93 11.31
N MET A 700 -9.02 52.76 12.44
CA MET A 700 -9.61 52.28 13.69
C MET A 700 -10.38 53.39 14.36
N GLN A 701 -11.69 53.20 14.66
CA GLN A 701 -12.59 54.19 15.23
C GLN A 701 -13.55 53.56 16.20
N GLY A 702 -14.13 54.35 17.12
CA GLY A 702 -15.13 53.90 18.03
C GLY A 702 -16.49 53.63 17.35
N ARG A 703 -17.36 52.87 18.01
CA ARG A 703 -18.68 52.44 17.51
C ARG A 703 -19.55 53.61 17.02
N MET A 704 -19.52 54.74 17.70
CA MET A 704 -20.36 55.93 17.41
C MET A 704 -19.82 56.81 16.28
N ALA A 705 -18.69 56.44 15.65
CA ALA A 705 -18.13 57.14 14.51
C ALA A 705 -18.78 56.71 13.20
N THR A 706 -18.76 57.62 12.19
CA THR A 706 -19.32 57.32 10.84
C THR A 706 -18.38 56.54 9.95
N GLY A 707 -17.05 56.54 10.27
CA GLY A 707 -16.02 55.95 9.43
C GLY A 707 -15.40 56.91 8.43
N VAL A 708 -14.43 56.41 7.67
CA VAL A 708 -13.75 57.12 6.58
C VAL A 708 -14.30 56.64 5.23
N ARG A 709 -14.09 57.42 4.18
CA ARG A 709 -14.48 57.02 2.84
C ARG A 709 -13.48 55.97 2.30
N LEU A 710 -13.92 54.74 2.14
CA LEU A 710 -13.16 53.64 1.58
C LEU A 710 -13.19 53.62 0.04
N GLN A 711 -14.36 53.99 -0.53
CA GLN A 711 -14.54 53.99 -1.97
C GLN A 711 -15.40 55.21 -2.36
N GLN A 712 -15.02 55.88 -3.44
CA GLN A 712 -15.82 56.96 -4.02
C GLN A 712 -16.81 56.37 -5.01
N LEU A 713 -18.07 56.43 -4.71
CA LEU A 713 -19.18 55.92 -5.52
C LEU A 713 -19.82 57.06 -6.32
N LYS A 714 -20.11 56.81 -7.61
CA LYS A 714 -20.93 57.64 -8.47
C LYS A 714 -22.17 56.84 -8.83
N ASP A 715 -23.30 57.17 -8.21
CA ASP A 715 -24.61 56.51 -8.43
C ASP A 715 -24.57 54.96 -8.24
N ASP A 716 -23.70 54.49 -7.37
CA ASP A 716 -23.48 53.07 -7.11
C ASP A 716 -23.54 52.78 -5.60
N ARG A 717 -23.62 51.50 -5.20
CA ARG A 717 -23.72 51.08 -3.81
C ARG A 717 -22.79 49.89 -3.52
N VAL A 718 -22.16 49.88 -2.34
CA VAL A 718 -21.44 48.71 -1.87
C VAL A 718 -22.44 47.59 -1.54
N VAL A 719 -22.18 46.41 -2.09
CA VAL A 719 -23.00 45.20 -1.86
C VAL A 719 -22.28 44.10 -1.13
N SER A 720 -20.96 44.01 -1.26
CA SER A 720 -20.19 42.93 -0.66
C SER A 720 -18.79 43.36 -0.21
N VAL A 721 -18.35 42.76 0.90
CA VAL A 721 -16.99 42.91 1.42
C VAL A 721 -16.48 41.51 1.81
N THR A 722 -15.40 41.09 1.18
CA THR A 722 -14.80 39.78 1.40
C THR A 722 -13.39 39.93 1.94
N PRO A 723 -13.07 39.42 3.14
CA PRO A 723 -11.72 39.39 3.63
C PRO A 723 -10.90 38.35 2.82
N VAL A 724 -9.68 38.72 2.49
CA VAL A 724 -8.68 37.85 1.83
C VAL A 724 -7.53 37.66 2.82
N VAL A 725 -7.44 36.49 3.39
CA VAL A 725 -6.33 36.13 4.30
C VAL A 725 -5.06 36.04 3.46
N GLU A 726 -4.09 36.89 3.70
CA GLU A 726 -2.76 36.71 3.12
C GLU A 726 -2.02 35.64 3.96
N PRO A 727 -1.48 34.60 3.33
CA PRO A 727 -0.76 33.57 4.08
C PRO A 727 0.48 34.19 4.74
N GLU A 728 0.64 34.03 6.05
CA GLU A 728 1.91 34.24 6.74
C GLU A 728 2.93 33.29 6.12
N ILE A 729 3.93 33.84 5.43
CA ILE A 729 5.08 33.08 4.98
C ILE A 729 6.13 33.28 6.06
N GLU A 730 6.29 32.28 6.91
CA GLU A 730 7.51 32.15 7.72
C GLU A 730 8.71 32.14 6.79
N ILE A 731 9.50 33.20 6.87
CA ILE A 731 10.84 33.26 6.30
C ILE A 731 11.72 32.52 7.30
N GLU A 732 12.00 31.23 7.07
CA GLU A 732 13.16 30.62 7.71
C GLU A 732 14.38 31.44 7.27
N ALA A 733 14.93 32.19 8.21
CA ALA A 733 16.22 32.84 8.10
C ALA A 733 17.27 31.72 8.02
N VAL A 734 17.86 31.53 6.85
CA VAL A 734 19.09 30.77 6.71
C VAL A 734 20.20 31.59 7.33
N ASP A 735 20.45 31.37 8.61
CA ASP A 735 21.64 31.78 9.31
C ASP A 735 22.82 30.94 8.82
N GLY A 736 23.84 31.61 8.27
CA GLY A 736 25.11 30.95 8.07
C GLY A 736 25.94 31.41 6.88
N LEU A 737 26.36 32.70 6.85
CA LEU A 737 27.62 33.08 6.20
C LEU A 737 28.32 34.13 7.07
N PRO A 738 29.62 33.98 7.38
CA PRO A 738 30.34 34.88 8.25
C PRO A 738 30.60 36.22 7.57
N ALA A 739 30.38 37.30 8.31
CA ALA A 739 30.70 38.68 7.94
C ALA A 739 32.20 38.82 7.65
N THR A 740 32.55 39.23 6.44
CA THR A 740 33.86 39.81 6.14
C THR A 740 33.77 41.32 6.29
N ASP A 741 34.58 41.78 7.20
CA ASP A 741 34.88 43.15 7.57
C ASP A 741 35.28 44.02 6.35
N SER A 742 34.55 45.10 6.07
CA SER A 742 34.95 46.11 5.11
C SER A 742 35.17 47.43 5.82
N GLY A 743 36.42 47.66 6.16
CA GLY A 743 36.95 48.99 6.54
C GLY A 743 36.98 49.96 5.38
N SER A 744 36.53 51.12 5.69
CA SER A 744 36.57 52.40 4.92
C SER A 744 37.87 52.74 4.21
N ARG A 745 37.81 53.32 3.01
CA ARG A 745 38.36 54.63 2.64
C ARG A 745 38.34 54.92 1.13
N SER A 746 37.60 55.95 0.78
CA SER A 746 37.94 57.19 0.03
C SER A 746 38.79 57.13 -1.23
N ASP A 747 38.18 57.59 -2.28
CA ASP A 747 38.55 58.60 -3.29
C ASP A 747 39.79 58.45 -4.19
N VAL A 748 39.57 58.94 -5.41
CA VAL A 748 40.42 59.52 -6.41
C VAL A 748 40.74 58.74 -7.69
N GLY A 749 40.05 59.11 -8.75
CA GLY A 749 40.70 59.74 -9.95
C GLY A 749 41.13 58.84 -11.11
N SER A 750 40.32 58.89 -12.18
CA SER A 750 40.70 59.21 -13.56
C SER A 750 41.66 58.35 -14.41
N ARG A 751 41.17 58.23 -15.66
CA ARG A 751 41.90 58.13 -16.96
C ARG A 751 42.37 56.76 -17.44
N ALA A 752 41.67 56.16 -18.41
CA ALA A 752 41.91 56.28 -19.87
C ALA A 752 43.17 55.61 -20.45
N GLN A 753 42.96 54.83 -21.44
CA GLN A 753 43.76 54.45 -22.62
C GLN A 753 44.07 52.97 -22.68
N SER A 754 43.45 52.21 -23.61
CA SER A 754 43.67 52.08 -25.05
C SER A 754 44.89 51.23 -25.42
N ALA A 755 44.66 50.42 -26.44
CA ALA A 755 45.59 49.77 -27.36
C ALA A 755 45.98 48.33 -26.99
N ASP A 756 45.81 47.38 -27.74
CA ASP A 756 45.93 47.09 -29.19
C ASP A 756 46.92 45.92 -29.38
N SER A 757 46.62 45.14 -30.41
CA SER A 757 47.49 44.27 -31.20
C SER A 757 47.77 42.86 -30.67
N ALA A 758 47.25 41.90 -31.38
CA ALA A 758 47.71 41.25 -32.60
C ALA A 758 48.63 40.07 -32.31
N ASP A 759 48.30 38.97 -32.76
CA ASP A 759 48.64 38.29 -34.01
C ASP A 759 49.30 36.91 -33.82
N ASP A 760 49.02 36.11 -34.77
CA ASP A 760 49.74 34.98 -35.39
C ASP A 760 49.80 33.64 -34.68
N GLY A 761 49.41 32.53 -35.23
CA GLY A 761 49.55 32.03 -36.59
C GLY A 761 49.90 30.53 -36.53
N GLY A 762 49.35 29.83 -37.44
CA GLY A 762 49.96 28.62 -38.02
C GLY A 762 49.63 27.30 -37.34
N ASP A 763 49.06 26.35 -37.91
CA ASP A 763 48.97 25.72 -39.22
C ASP A 763 49.32 24.20 -39.10
N ASP A 764 48.67 23.43 -39.86
CA ASP A 764 48.96 22.06 -40.32
C ASP A 764 49.01 20.88 -39.34
N GLY A 765 48.45 19.77 -39.60
CA GLY A 765 48.06 19.09 -40.82
C GLY A 765 47.86 17.60 -40.52
N SER A 766 46.94 17.00 -41.18
CA SER A 766 46.90 15.63 -41.76
C SER A 766 47.35 14.44 -40.88
N ASP A 767 46.79 13.32 -40.93
CA ASP A 767 46.26 12.48 -41.97
C ASP A 767 45.90 11.06 -41.38
N SER A 768 44.89 10.45 -41.97
CA SER A 768 44.68 9.03 -42.21
C SER A 768 44.91 7.97 -41.11
N GLY A 769 44.02 7.07 -40.95
CA GLY A 769 43.70 5.90 -41.66
C GLY A 769 43.30 4.70 -40.79
N GLN A 770 42.21 4.17 -41.11
CA GLN A 770 41.81 2.74 -41.20
C GLN A 770 42.55 1.68 -40.30
N GLU A 771 41.81 0.93 -39.49
CA GLU A 771 41.23 -0.39 -39.71
C GLU A 771 40.15 -0.68 -38.66
#